data_592899a2330e7d72dafe6d6770269c1c
#
_entry.id   592899a2330e7d72dafe6d6770269c1c
#
_cell.length_a   1.000
_cell.length_b   1.000
_cell.length_c   1.000
_cell.angle_alpha   90.00
_cell.angle_beta   90.00
_cell.angle_gamma   90.00
#
_symmetry.space_group_name_H-M   'P 1'
#
loop_
_entity.id
_entity.type
_entity.pdbx_description
1 polymer ?
#
loop_
_entity_poly.entity_id
_entity_poly.type
_entity_poly.pdbx_seq_one_letter_code
_entity_poly.pdbx_strand_id
1 'polypeptide(L)'
;MNKRSMRILGFSQIRDMLVRLAPSRLSKEAARALNPDTDEDTVVKSLTDTEEAVVCLEREGQIPLGGITDIRPFLEKAKREVTLSADECIAVWENAQRYGQIQDFFAPKGEEYPQLSQRAETLGDFSLLVQRVGAVFDENHQVRDNASVELARLRTRIAELERRTKRYIQQILADKSYQKYFQDTLVTVRNNRSVIPVKQEYRHAFPGIVHDMSASGATLYVEPLAVVDANNDLQTAKLAEEKEIERIYRRLTALIAGQYEDLYKSTMTTGELEFALTKGRLALQMKATRPQLTSERIIKLYDARHPLIKADKVVSNTIILGGDYSILLITGSNTGGKTVSMKTLGLLILMYQSGLFIPVSDGSQLPLFGDVFADIGDEQDIAQNLSTFSSHMKQIVYILKHASACDLILTDELGSGTDPGEGGALAIAILDEFRRKGSLAMVTTHYNDLKNYAYRTEGVENGHVEFDTETLRPTYKLRIGSAGSSHALAISERLGMPEAVLEEAHRLRNEAQDADVEAVLTRLNTQLRKIDEERELLATRLKEAKAHEEALRKEKEKVTAKRQDIVDASRREANELKRNLRLEAEQIIRELKRQSSDASDREKAKAIDQARRAIQQISVPELSGPKRDPVDVKRLKQGQSVFVNSLNSIGTVDDIRGKKLTVSVRGMTIRVDVSDISAPYADELSRQKVAEKRENTSSTYRPARTGQVATELNVIGKRGNEAIPDISRFLDQALAAGFSPVRIIHGKGSGALRKQVHEYLDTLPFVTSYTLDDARNGGDGVTLVYF
;
A
#
# COMPACT_ATOMS: atom_id res chain seq x y z
N MET A 1 -24.43 10.72 -1.75
CA MET A 1 -24.51 9.32 -1.28
C MET A 1 -25.63 9.14 -0.27
N ASN A 2 -26.42 8.07 -0.40
CA ASN A 2 -27.59 7.76 0.42
C ASN A 2 -27.23 7.41 1.86
N LYS A 3 -27.69 8.20 2.83
CA LYS A 3 -27.37 8.00 4.27
C LYS A 3 -27.88 6.66 4.83
N ARG A 4 -29.04 6.19 4.35
CA ARG A 4 -29.59 4.89 4.75
C ARG A 4 -28.70 3.75 4.28
N SER A 5 -28.28 3.78 3.01
CA SER A 5 -27.36 2.78 2.45
C SER A 5 -26.01 2.75 3.19
N MET A 6 -25.43 3.91 3.52
CA MET A 6 -24.21 3.97 4.31
C MET A 6 -24.35 3.27 5.68
N ARG A 7 -25.51 3.44 6.35
CA ARG A 7 -25.79 2.78 7.64
C ARG A 7 -25.93 1.27 7.47
N ILE A 8 -26.73 0.82 6.48
CA ILE A 8 -27.01 -0.61 6.23
C ILE A 8 -25.74 -1.35 5.83
N LEU A 9 -24.88 -0.73 5.03
CA LEU A 9 -23.62 -1.29 4.55
C LEU A 9 -22.50 -1.26 5.62
N GLY A 10 -22.71 -0.61 6.76
CA GLY A 10 -21.75 -0.59 7.86
C GLY A 10 -20.63 0.45 7.73
N PHE A 11 -20.78 1.50 6.93
CA PHE A 11 -19.78 2.53 6.74
C PHE A 11 -19.46 3.31 8.03
N SER A 12 -20.42 3.44 8.95
CA SER A 12 -20.19 3.99 10.29
C SER A 12 -19.14 3.21 11.08
N GLN A 13 -19.10 1.88 10.94
CA GLN A 13 -18.12 1.03 11.61
C GLN A 13 -16.70 1.26 11.05
N ILE A 14 -16.56 1.56 9.74
CA ILE A 14 -15.27 1.97 9.15
C ILE A 14 -14.80 3.30 9.74
N ARG A 15 -15.72 4.29 9.90
CA ARG A 15 -15.40 5.54 10.61
C ARG A 15 -14.93 5.29 12.04
N ASP A 16 -15.60 4.37 12.76
CA ASP A 16 -15.22 4.02 14.13
C ASP A 16 -13.82 3.36 14.18
N MET A 17 -13.47 2.56 13.18
CA MET A 17 -12.10 2.02 13.06
C MET A 17 -11.08 3.13 12.85
N LEU A 18 -11.34 4.09 11.97
CA LEU A 18 -10.48 5.25 11.76
C LEU A 18 -10.35 6.09 13.05
N VAL A 19 -11.45 6.32 13.78
CA VAL A 19 -11.45 7.05 15.07
C VAL A 19 -10.57 6.37 16.12
N ARG A 20 -10.55 5.03 16.14
CA ARG A 20 -9.67 4.27 17.06
C ARG A 20 -8.20 4.38 16.69
N LEU A 21 -7.88 4.48 15.39
CA LEU A 21 -6.52 4.60 14.89
C LEU A 21 -6.00 6.05 14.92
N ALA A 22 -6.90 7.02 14.96
CA ALA A 22 -6.59 8.44 14.96
C ALA A 22 -5.98 8.89 16.31
N PRO A 23 -4.77 9.47 16.34
CA PRO A 23 -4.10 9.81 17.59
C PRO A 23 -4.67 11.08 18.24
N SER A 24 -4.90 12.16 17.50
CA SER A 24 -5.37 13.44 18.02
C SER A 24 -6.88 13.60 17.92
N ARG A 25 -7.39 14.63 18.63
CA ARG A 25 -8.80 15.04 18.52
C ARG A 25 -9.14 15.52 17.10
N LEU A 26 -8.21 16.22 16.44
CA LEU A 26 -8.39 16.75 15.08
C LEU A 26 -8.60 15.61 14.07
N SER A 27 -7.70 14.63 14.06
CA SER A 27 -7.82 13.47 13.16
C SER A 27 -9.04 12.59 13.49
N LYS A 28 -9.48 12.52 14.76
CA LYS A 28 -10.75 11.88 15.14
C LYS A 28 -11.98 12.62 14.61
N GLU A 29 -11.98 13.94 14.63
CA GLU A 29 -13.04 14.77 14.05
C GLU A 29 -13.09 14.57 12.52
N ALA A 30 -11.94 14.56 11.84
CA ALA A 30 -11.85 14.27 10.40
C ALA A 30 -12.38 12.88 10.07
N ALA A 31 -12.03 11.85 10.86
CA ALA A 31 -12.52 10.48 10.70
C ALA A 31 -14.06 10.38 10.83
N ARG A 32 -14.66 11.11 11.78
CA ARG A 32 -16.13 11.17 11.95
C ARG A 32 -16.82 11.90 10.81
N ALA A 33 -16.18 12.93 10.26
CA ALA A 33 -16.71 13.73 9.17
C ALA A 33 -16.51 13.08 7.79
N LEU A 34 -15.73 12.00 7.68
CA LEU A 34 -15.46 11.32 6.41
C LEU A 34 -16.74 10.87 5.73
N ASN A 35 -16.92 11.22 4.47
CA ASN A 35 -18.04 10.81 3.62
C ASN A 35 -17.52 10.41 2.24
N PRO A 36 -18.21 9.48 1.54
CA PRO A 36 -17.91 9.22 0.14
C PRO A 36 -18.19 10.45 -0.73
N ASP A 37 -17.31 10.70 -1.69
CA ASP A 37 -17.46 11.77 -2.69
C ASP A 37 -17.79 11.19 -4.06
N THR A 38 -18.32 12.01 -4.95
CA THR A 38 -18.65 11.68 -6.34
C THR A 38 -17.80 12.44 -7.35
N ASP A 39 -17.06 13.44 -6.88
CA ASP A 39 -16.13 14.21 -7.69
C ASP A 39 -14.81 13.42 -7.88
N GLU A 40 -14.45 13.17 -9.13
CA GLU A 40 -13.30 12.33 -9.50
C GLU A 40 -11.99 12.92 -8.96
N ASP A 41 -11.77 14.22 -9.14
CA ASP A 41 -10.54 14.88 -8.71
C ASP A 41 -10.36 14.79 -7.19
N THR A 42 -11.43 14.98 -6.45
CA THR A 42 -11.46 14.88 -4.98
C THR A 42 -11.14 13.45 -4.52
N VAL A 43 -11.76 12.44 -5.13
CA VAL A 43 -11.54 11.03 -4.80
C VAL A 43 -10.11 10.62 -5.12
N VAL A 44 -9.62 10.95 -6.33
CA VAL A 44 -8.24 10.63 -6.77
C VAL A 44 -7.22 11.28 -5.85
N LYS A 45 -7.39 12.57 -5.54
CA LYS A 45 -6.52 13.27 -4.60
C LYS A 45 -6.49 12.60 -3.23
N SER A 46 -7.66 12.24 -2.70
CA SER A 46 -7.77 11.57 -1.40
C SER A 46 -7.16 10.16 -1.38
N LEU A 47 -7.24 9.42 -2.50
CA LEU A 47 -6.57 8.11 -2.67
C LEU A 47 -5.05 8.27 -2.78
N THR A 48 -4.58 9.30 -3.47
CA THR A 48 -3.14 9.59 -3.56
C THR A 48 -2.56 10.00 -2.20
N ASP A 49 -3.30 10.79 -1.40
CA ASP A 49 -2.93 11.05 0.00
C ASP A 49 -2.75 9.76 0.81
N THR A 50 -3.66 8.79 0.61
CA THR A 50 -3.60 7.50 1.29
C THR A 50 -2.42 6.66 0.80
N GLU A 51 -2.12 6.71 -0.49
CA GLU A 51 -0.98 6.01 -1.10
C GLU A 51 0.35 6.54 -0.56
N GLU A 52 0.54 7.87 -0.59
CA GLU A 52 1.73 8.49 -0.02
C GLU A 52 1.86 8.17 1.47
N ALA A 53 0.75 8.18 2.22
CA ALA A 53 0.74 7.83 3.63
C ALA A 53 1.13 6.36 3.87
N VAL A 54 0.69 5.41 3.04
CA VAL A 54 1.09 3.99 3.13
C VAL A 54 2.58 3.85 2.88
N VAL A 55 3.10 4.43 1.79
CA VAL A 55 4.52 4.38 1.44
C VAL A 55 5.38 5.03 2.54
N CYS A 56 4.93 6.18 3.05
CA CYS A 56 5.62 6.89 4.14
C CYS A 56 5.68 6.05 5.43
N LEU A 57 4.57 5.38 5.81
CA LEU A 57 4.52 4.51 6.98
C LEU A 57 5.38 3.24 6.85
N GLU A 58 5.55 2.71 5.64
CA GLU A 58 6.38 1.52 5.40
C GLU A 58 7.87 1.83 5.35
N ARG A 59 8.27 3.02 4.86
CA ARG A 59 9.66 3.39 4.67
C ARG A 59 10.25 4.14 5.85
N GLU A 60 9.46 5.03 6.46
CA GLU A 60 9.90 5.92 7.51
C GLU A 60 9.57 5.35 8.89
N GLY A 61 10.56 5.06 9.70
CA GLY A 61 10.36 4.42 11.01
C GLY A 61 9.63 5.32 12.02
N GLN A 62 9.88 6.64 12.02
CA GLN A 62 9.25 7.61 12.92
C GLN A 62 8.87 8.87 12.15
N ILE A 63 7.58 9.20 12.17
CA ILE A 63 7.03 10.43 11.61
C ILE A 63 6.72 11.38 12.77
N PRO A 64 7.17 12.67 12.73
CA PRO A 64 7.07 13.59 13.88
C PRO A 64 5.65 14.18 14.05
N LEU A 65 4.61 13.36 13.91
CA LEU A 65 3.20 13.74 14.06
C LEU A 65 2.60 13.29 15.41
N GLY A 66 3.40 12.70 16.30
CA GLY A 66 2.91 12.29 17.63
C GLY A 66 2.85 13.44 18.64
N GLY A 67 1.89 13.41 19.57
CA GLY A 67 1.79 14.36 20.67
C GLY A 67 1.20 15.74 20.32
N ILE A 68 0.48 15.84 19.20
CA ILE A 68 -0.20 17.09 18.80
C ILE A 68 -1.47 17.27 19.62
N THR A 69 -1.58 18.43 20.26
CA THR A 69 -2.74 18.83 21.06
C THR A 69 -3.68 19.71 20.24
N ASP A 70 -5.00 19.60 20.45
CA ASP A 70 -5.95 20.54 19.87
C ASP A 70 -5.87 21.88 20.61
N ILE A 71 -5.11 22.81 20.05
CA ILE A 71 -4.90 24.13 20.63
C ILE A 71 -5.95 25.18 20.21
N ARG A 72 -6.91 24.83 19.35
CA ARG A 72 -7.96 25.76 18.89
C ARG A 72 -8.68 26.47 20.03
N PRO A 73 -9.07 25.78 21.15
CA PRO A 73 -9.69 26.45 22.28
C PRO A 73 -8.78 27.50 22.94
N PHE A 74 -7.47 27.26 22.99
CA PHE A 74 -6.49 28.18 23.58
C PHE A 74 -6.27 29.40 22.69
N LEU A 75 -6.23 29.19 21.36
CA LEU A 75 -6.14 30.26 20.38
C LEU A 75 -7.37 31.18 20.44
N GLU A 76 -8.56 30.61 20.60
CA GLU A 76 -9.79 31.37 20.78
C GLU A 76 -9.79 32.21 22.07
N LYS A 77 -9.27 31.68 23.18
CA LYS A 77 -9.08 32.42 24.42
C LYS A 77 -8.10 33.60 24.21
N ALA A 78 -6.95 33.32 23.59
CA ALA A 78 -5.94 34.34 23.32
C ALA A 78 -6.48 35.45 22.42
N LYS A 79 -7.24 35.13 21.39
CA LYS A 79 -7.92 36.11 20.52
C LYS A 79 -8.89 37.01 21.25
N ARG A 80 -9.52 36.51 22.33
CA ARG A 80 -10.42 37.30 23.22
C ARG A 80 -9.68 38.00 24.34
N GLU A 81 -8.35 38.08 24.28
CA GLU A 81 -7.47 38.67 25.30
C GLU A 81 -7.61 38.04 26.70
N VAL A 82 -8.11 36.80 26.78
CA VAL A 82 -8.15 36.02 28.02
C VAL A 82 -6.78 35.42 28.23
N THR A 83 -6.13 35.74 29.36
CA THR A 83 -4.79 35.22 29.69
C THR A 83 -4.77 33.71 29.73
N LEU A 84 -3.86 33.10 28.99
CA LEU A 84 -3.62 31.63 28.97
C LEU A 84 -2.88 31.20 30.26
N SER A 85 -3.17 29.99 30.74
CA SER A 85 -2.40 29.31 31.78
C SER A 85 -1.03 28.85 31.26
N ALA A 86 -0.17 28.40 32.18
CA ALA A 86 1.11 27.79 31.85
C ALA A 86 0.95 26.62 30.87
N ASP A 87 0.07 25.66 31.22
CA ASP A 87 -0.17 24.44 30.41
C ASP A 87 -0.70 24.77 29.03
N GLU A 88 -1.57 25.79 28.91
CA GLU A 88 -2.09 26.24 27.60
C GLU A 88 -1.01 26.90 26.75
N CYS A 89 -0.11 27.70 27.33
CA CYS A 89 1.03 28.29 26.65
C CYS A 89 2.02 27.22 26.19
N ILE A 90 2.29 26.24 27.03
CA ILE A 90 3.18 25.11 26.73
C ILE A 90 2.61 24.26 25.60
N ALA A 91 1.32 23.93 25.63
CA ALA A 91 0.68 23.18 24.57
C ALA A 91 0.79 23.88 23.19
N VAL A 92 0.64 25.20 23.16
CA VAL A 92 0.86 26.00 21.94
C VAL A 92 2.33 25.96 21.50
N TRP A 93 3.26 26.06 22.45
CA TRP A 93 4.70 26.00 22.19
C TRP A 93 5.14 24.65 21.65
N GLU A 94 4.69 23.55 22.25
CA GLU A 94 4.98 22.18 21.80
C GLU A 94 4.46 21.95 20.38
N ASN A 95 3.21 22.39 20.10
CA ASN A 95 2.67 22.31 18.75
C ASN A 95 3.49 23.10 17.75
N ALA A 96 3.88 24.34 18.10
CA ALA A 96 4.71 25.19 17.24
C ALA A 96 6.07 24.53 16.92
N GLN A 97 6.70 23.88 17.91
CA GLN A 97 7.93 23.09 17.67
C GLN A 97 7.67 21.90 16.71
N ARG A 98 6.53 21.19 16.90
CA ARG A 98 6.15 20.08 16.05
C ARG A 98 5.94 20.51 14.60
N TYR A 99 5.32 21.69 14.37
CA TYR A 99 5.14 22.20 13.00
C TYR A 99 6.47 22.35 12.26
N GLY A 100 7.51 22.92 12.91
CA GLY A 100 8.86 22.99 12.35
C GLY A 100 9.45 21.60 12.09
N GLN A 101 9.32 20.66 13.03
CA GLN A 101 9.82 19.29 12.86
C GLN A 101 9.12 18.56 11.71
N ILE A 102 7.82 18.81 11.48
CA ILE A 102 7.05 18.24 10.35
C ILE A 102 7.57 18.82 9.03
N GLN A 103 7.80 20.15 8.96
CA GLN A 103 8.37 20.80 7.78
C GLN A 103 9.75 20.23 7.45
N ASP A 104 10.65 20.17 8.44
CA ASP A 104 12.00 19.63 8.28
C ASP A 104 12.00 18.15 7.82
N PHE A 105 11.02 17.38 8.30
CA PHE A 105 10.88 15.97 7.92
C PHE A 105 10.46 15.81 6.45
N PHE A 106 9.50 16.60 5.98
CA PHE A 106 8.96 16.49 4.62
C PHE A 106 9.76 17.29 3.58
N ALA A 107 10.48 18.35 3.96
CA ALA A 107 11.22 19.22 3.03
C ALA A 107 12.15 18.46 2.05
N PRO A 108 12.97 17.48 2.47
CA PRO A 108 13.84 16.73 1.56
C PRO A 108 13.09 15.62 0.77
N LYS A 109 11.79 15.43 0.99
CA LYS A 109 11.01 14.29 0.51
C LYS A 109 9.88 14.68 -0.46
N GLY A 110 9.94 15.88 -1.02
CA GLY A 110 8.90 16.41 -1.92
C GLY A 110 8.69 15.59 -3.19
N GLU A 111 9.71 14.90 -3.70
CA GLU A 111 9.60 13.99 -4.84
C GLU A 111 8.93 12.64 -4.47
N GLU A 112 9.12 12.17 -3.24
CA GLU A 112 8.58 10.88 -2.77
C GLU A 112 7.13 10.99 -2.27
N TYR A 113 6.80 12.11 -1.61
CA TYR A 113 5.48 12.38 -1.00
C TYR A 113 4.99 13.79 -1.38
N PRO A 114 4.69 14.06 -2.65
CA PRO A 114 4.41 15.41 -3.12
C PRO A 114 3.22 16.07 -2.44
N GLN A 115 2.12 15.37 -2.20
CA GLN A 115 0.93 15.95 -1.57
C GLN A 115 1.10 16.17 -0.06
N LEU A 116 1.73 15.21 0.65
CA LEU A 116 2.01 15.37 2.07
C LEU A 116 3.04 16.49 2.30
N SER A 117 4.08 16.58 1.48
CA SER A 117 5.10 17.63 1.53
C SER A 117 4.50 19.00 1.22
N GLN A 118 3.67 19.12 0.19
CA GLN A 118 2.98 20.35 -0.14
C GLN A 118 2.12 20.87 1.02
N ARG A 119 1.45 19.99 1.75
CA ARG A 119 0.71 20.37 2.95
C ARG A 119 1.65 20.80 4.08
N ALA A 120 2.74 20.06 4.32
CA ALA A 120 3.72 20.42 5.32
C ALA A 120 4.36 21.79 5.06
N GLU A 121 4.59 22.15 3.81
CA GLU A 121 5.08 23.49 3.41
C GLU A 121 4.11 24.63 3.76
N THR A 122 2.80 24.34 3.87
CA THR A 122 1.80 25.37 4.26
C THR A 122 1.76 25.66 5.76
N LEU A 123 2.50 24.92 6.58
CA LEU A 123 2.63 25.20 8.01
C LEU A 123 3.40 26.51 8.20
N GLY A 124 3.02 27.28 9.22
CA GLY A 124 3.67 28.57 9.52
C GLY A 124 5.05 28.39 10.14
N ASP A 125 5.92 29.38 9.98
CA ASP A 125 7.17 29.50 10.73
C ASP A 125 6.92 30.14 12.09
N PHE A 126 7.09 29.35 13.14
CA PHE A 126 6.91 29.76 14.54
C PHE A 126 8.23 29.84 15.32
N SER A 127 9.37 29.92 14.67
CA SER A 127 10.69 29.92 15.29
C SER A 127 10.84 31.02 16.36
N LEU A 128 10.31 32.21 16.11
CA LEU A 128 10.29 33.31 17.06
C LEU A 128 9.39 33.01 18.28
N LEU A 129 8.21 32.44 18.06
CA LEU A 129 7.29 32.03 19.13
C LEU A 129 7.96 30.95 20.00
N VAL A 130 8.53 29.92 19.37
CA VAL A 130 9.24 28.83 20.04
C VAL A 130 10.37 29.36 20.90
N GLN A 131 11.18 30.28 20.39
CA GLN A 131 12.27 30.91 21.13
C GLN A 131 11.77 31.73 22.32
N ARG A 132 10.73 32.53 22.14
CA ARG A 132 10.19 33.44 23.17
C ARG A 132 9.50 32.67 24.30
N VAL A 133 8.69 31.67 23.98
CA VAL A 133 8.00 30.85 24.98
C VAL A 133 9.00 29.91 25.68
N GLY A 134 9.93 29.29 24.94
CA GLY A 134 10.96 28.43 25.50
C GLY A 134 11.97 29.14 26.40
N ALA A 135 12.12 30.46 26.25
CA ALA A 135 12.90 31.26 27.20
C ALA A 135 12.21 31.43 28.55
N VAL A 136 10.89 31.25 28.61
CA VAL A 136 10.09 31.44 29.84
C VAL A 136 10.01 30.16 30.68
N PHE A 137 9.90 28.99 30.04
CA PHE A 137 9.70 27.70 30.72
C PHE A 137 10.98 26.86 30.78
N ASP A 138 11.17 26.09 31.85
CA ASP A 138 12.22 25.09 31.97
C ASP A 138 11.74 23.70 31.48
N GLU A 139 12.60 22.68 31.63
CA GLU A 139 12.31 21.29 31.26
C GLU A 139 11.19 20.63 32.07
N ASN A 140 10.91 21.19 33.26
CA ASN A 140 9.84 20.74 34.16
C ASN A 140 8.54 21.57 33.99
N HIS A 141 8.47 22.36 32.91
CA HIS A 141 7.34 23.26 32.61
C HIS A 141 7.11 24.34 33.68
N GLN A 142 8.14 24.67 34.49
CA GLN A 142 8.07 25.76 35.45
C GLN A 142 8.64 27.05 34.88
N VAL A 143 8.08 28.19 35.29
CA VAL A 143 8.58 29.49 34.88
C VAL A 143 10.02 29.68 35.39
N ARG A 144 10.97 29.90 34.49
CA ARG A 144 12.39 30.09 34.80
C ARG A 144 12.57 31.35 35.69
N ASP A 145 13.55 31.29 36.55
CA ASP A 145 13.90 32.46 37.43
C ASP A 145 14.23 33.72 36.61
N ASN A 146 14.86 33.54 35.46
CA ASN A 146 15.27 34.62 34.56
C ASN A 146 14.25 34.92 33.44
N ALA A 147 12.99 34.45 33.55
CA ALA A 147 11.94 34.71 32.57
C ALA A 147 11.62 36.23 32.44
N SER A 148 11.87 36.99 33.51
CA SER A 148 11.95 38.45 33.42
C SER A 148 12.96 38.99 34.46
N VAL A 149 13.50 40.19 34.24
CA VAL A 149 14.43 40.82 35.20
C VAL A 149 13.76 41.04 36.54
N GLU A 150 12.46 41.38 36.55
CA GLU A 150 11.71 41.63 37.79
C GLU A 150 11.43 40.32 38.51
N LEU A 151 11.11 39.22 37.81
CA LEU A 151 10.90 37.92 38.45
C LEU A 151 12.18 37.42 39.12
N ALA A 152 13.32 37.55 38.46
CA ALA A 152 14.63 37.17 39.04
C ALA A 152 14.93 37.96 40.32
N ARG A 153 14.63 39.26 40.31
CA ARG A 153 14.78 40.13 41.49
C ARG A 153 13.84 39.72 42.63
N LEU A 154 12.57 39.47 42.32
CA LEU A 154 11.57 39.04 43.31
C LEU A 154 11.93 37.69 43.94
N ARG A 155 12.32 36.68 43.14
CA ARG A 155 12.75 35.37 43.67
C ARG A 155 14.01 35.47 44.56
N THR A 156 14.99 36.27 44.16
CA THR A 156 16.16 36.56 45.00
C THR A 156 15.76 37.21 46.33
N ARG A 157 14.84 38.17 46.28
CA ARG A 157 14.29 38.83 47.45
C ARG A 157 13.52 37.88 48.36
N ILE A 158 12.66 37.01 47.78
CA ILE A 158 11.91 35.98 48.51
C ILE A 158 12.88 35.04 49.23
N ALA A 159 13.92 34.53 48.57
CA ALA A 159 14.93 33.64 49.15
C ALA A 159 15.73 34.33 50.29
N GLU A 160 15.98 35.63 50.17
CA GLU A 160 16.61 36.39 51.22
C GLU A 160 15.69 36.55 52.46
N LEU A 161 14.41 36.89 52.21
CA LEU A 161 13.42 37.02 53.29
C LEU A 161 13.14 35.69 53.99
N GLU A 162 13.02 34.60 53.25
CA GLU A 162 12.86 33.25 53.80
C GLU A 162 14.05 32.85 54.71
N ARG A 163 15.29 33.11 54.24
CA ARG A 163 16.50 32.90 55.04
C ARG A 163 16.53 33.76 56.28
N ARG A 164 16.11 35.04 56.17
CA ARG A 164 16.04 35.97 57.31
C ARG A 164 14.99 35.51 58.33
N THR A 165 13.78 35.18 57.89
CA THR A 165 12.70 34.68 58.70
C THR A 165 13.11 33.41 59.45
N LYS A 166 13.70 32.43 58.73
CA LYS A 166 14.19 31.19 59.30
C LYS A 166 15.25 31.43 60.39
N ARG A 167 16.17 32.36 60.15
CA ARG A 167 17.19 32.76 61.13
C ARG A 167 16.59 33.33 62.41
N TYR A 168 15.64 34.28 62.28
CA TYR A 168 14.97 34.84 63.43
C TYR A 168 14.21 33.81 64.27
N ILE A 169 13.49 32.91 63.59
CA ILE A 169 12.78 31.85 64.31
C ILE A 169 13.77 30.88 64.97
N GLN A 170 14.88 30.51 64.33
CA GLN A 170 15.91 29.69 64.96
C GLN A 170 16.54 30.33 66.20
N GLN A 171 16.76 31.66 66.14
CA GLN A 171 17.22 32.40 67.32
C GLN A 171 16.22 32.35 68.50
N ILE A 172 14.93 32.51 68.23
CA ILE A 172 13.87 32.41 69.23
C ILE A 172 13.78 31.00 69.82
N LEU A 173 13.89 29.95 68.98
CA LEU A 173 13.86 28.55 69.43
C LEU A 173 15.09 28.17 70.27
N ALA A 174 16.23 28.79 70.04
CA ALA A 174 17.47 28.57 70.78
C ALA A 174 17.49 29.32 72.08
N ASP A 175 16.64 30.32 72.31
CA ASP A 175 16.57 31.11 73.53
C ASP A 175 16.02 30.26 74.71
N LYS A 176 16.87 30.04 75.71
CA LYS A 176 16.53 29.24 76.93
C LYS A 176 15.30 29.79 77.66
N SER A 177 15.02 31.07 77.55
CA SER A 177 13.90 31.70 78.26
C SER A 177 12.54 31.28 77.67
N TYR A 178 12.48 30.93 76.41
CA TYR A 178 11.27 30.55 75.69
C TYR A 178 11.07 29.05 75.53
N GLN A 179 12.12 28.21 75.71
CA GLN A 179 12.07 26.76 75.48
C GLN A 179 10.90 26.03 76.18
N LYS A 180 10.53 26.44 77.38
CA LYS A 180 9.41 25.85 78.17
C LYS A 180 8.05 26.07 77.51
N TYR A 181 7.91 27.10 76.62
CA TYR A 181 6.65 27.48 76.04
C TYR A 181 6.34 26.65 74.76
N PHE A 182 7.38 26.09 74.17
CA PHE A 182 7.21 25.37 72.93
C PHE A 182 6.66 23.95 73.15
N GLN A 183 5.73 23.52 72.30
CA GLN A 183 5.26 22.13 72.25
C GLN A 183 6.28 21.28 71.54
N ASP A 184 6.89 21.85 70.49
CA ASP A 184 7.92 21.27 69.65
C ASP A 184 8.89 22.38 69.17
N THR A 185 10.14 22.05 68.85
CA THR A 185 11.15 22.97 68.35
C THR A 185 11.18 23.03 66.86
N LEU A 186 10.12 22.54 66.17
CA LEU A 186 9.96 22.56 64.75
C LEU A 186 9.26 23.83 64.27
N VAL A 187 9.77 24.42 63.16
CA VAL A 187 9.10 25.53 62.46
C VAL A 187 8.03 24.93 61.53
N THR A 188 6.83 25.47 61.61
CA THR A 188 5.75 25.06 60.70
C THR A 188 5.24 26.28 59.94
N VAL A 189 4.53 26.03 58.83
CA VAL A 189 3.87 27.08 58.05
C VAL A 189 2.35 26.94 58.23
N ARG A 190 1.70 28.04 58.59
CA ARG A 190 0.24 28.16 58.66
C ARG A 190 -0.20 29.48 58.00
N ASN A 191 -1.21 29.43 57.19
CA ASN A 191 -1.70 30.58 56.41
C ASN A 191 -0.57 31.36 55.70
N ASN A 192 0.38 30.60 55.06
CA ASN A 192 1.58 31.14 54.40
C ASN A 192 2.52 31.92 55.29
N ARG A 193 2.46 31.72 56.62
CA ARG A 193 3.35 32.33 57.59
C ARG A 193 4.14 31.29 58.37
N SER A 194 5.36 31.59 58.65
CA SER A 194 6.23 30.78 59.48
C SER A 194 5.84 30.98 60.98
N VAL A 195 5.42 29.91 61.62
CA VAL A 195 4.90 29.91 62.98
C VAL A 195 5.60 28.87 63.85
N ILE A 196 5.55 29.07 65.15
CA ILE A 196 6.11 28.16 66.19
C ILE A 196 4.95 27.50 66.95
N PRO A 197 4.96 26.18 67.19
CA PRO A 197 3.97 25.49 68.02
C PRO A 197 4.20 25.79 69.48
N VAL A 198 3.31 26.57 70.09
CA VAL A 198 3.34 26.99 71.53
C VAL A 198 2.23 26.24 72.30
N LYS A 199 2.52 25.80 73.49
CA LYS A 199 1.51 25.17 74.36
C LYS A 199 0.45 26.19 74.79
N GLN A 200 -0.82 25.77 74.77
CA GLN A 200 -1.97 26.65 75.04
C GLN A 200 -1.86 27.38 76.35
N GLU A 201 -1.29 26.75 77.44
CA GLU A 201 -1.09 27.35 78.71
C GLU A 201 -0.19 28.60 78.79
N TYR A 202 0.70 28.75 77.78
CA TYR A 202 1.63 29.87 77.62
C TYR A 202 1.18 30.90 76.61
N ARG A 203 -0.08 30.88 76.20
CA ARG A 203 -0.63 31.83 75.14
C ARG A 203 -0.34 33.29 75.50
N HIS A 204 -0.47 33.69 76.76
CA HIS A 204 -0.29 35.09 77.19
C HIS A 204 1.18 35.41 77.55
N ALA A 205 1.99 34.37 77.71
CA ALA A 205 3.40 34.53 78.09
C ALA A 205 4.36 34.62 76.90
N PHE A 206 3.97 34.08 75.75
CA PHE A 206 4.77 34.18 74.56
C PHE A 206 4.26 35.29 73.61
N PRO A 207 5.12 36.30 73.29
CA PRO A 207 4.69 37.45 72.44
C PRO A 207 4.55 37.07 70.99
N GLY A 208 3.33 36.98 70.46
CA GLY A 208 3.06 36.60 69.07
C GLY A 208 1.59 36.66 68.77
N ILE A 209 1.30 36.48 67.47
CA ILE A 209 -0.01 36.39 66.87
C ILE A 209 -0.39 34.90 66.58
N VAL A 210 -1.52 34.46 67.09
CA VAL A 210 -2.03 33.12 66.90
C VAL A 210 -2.67 33.04 65.52
N HIS A 211 -2.20 32.15 64.63
CA HIS A 211 -2.72 31.94 63.27
C HIS A 211 -3.57 30.68 63.20
N ASP A 212 -3.30 29.68 64.08
CA ASP A 212 -4.03 28.41 64.01
C ASP A 212 -3.94 27.69 65.39
N MET A 213 -4.75 26.67 65.58
CA MET A 213 -4.79 25.82 66.74
C MET A 213 -4.88 24.34 66.32
N SER A 214 -4.18 23.46 67.09
CA SER A 214 -4.29 22.03 66.86
C SER A 214 -5.71 21.51 67.07
N ALA A 215 -6.12 20.40 66.44
CA ALA A 215 -7.44 19.82 66.60
C ALA A 215 -7.83 19.47 68.04
N SER A 216 -6.85 19.17 68.92
CA SER A 216 -7.02 18.92 70.33
C SER A 216 -7.07 20.22 71.18
N GLY A 217 -6.79 21.36 70.58
CA GLY A 217 -6.71 22.64 71.31
C GLY A 217 -5.44 22.82 72.15
N ALA A 218 -4.58 21.83 72.30
CA ALA A 218 -3.42 21.82 73.18
C ALA A 218 -2.22 22.63 72.65
N THR A 219 -2.18 22.91 71.30
CA THR A 219 -1.06 23.61 70.66
C THR A 219 -1.59 24.79 69.88
N LEU A 220 -1.00 25.94 70.05
CA LEU A 220 -1.25 27.15 69.26
C LEU A 220 -0.11 27.36 68.29
N TYR A 221 -0.43 27.63 67.01
CA TYR A 221 0.57 28.04 66.07
C TYR A 221 0.72 29.54 66.03
N VAL A 222 1.81 30.00 66.67
CA VAL A 222 2.01 31.43 66.97
C VAL A 222 3.11 32.01 66.12
N GLU A 223 2.83 33.10 65.41
CA GLU A 223 3.82 33.94 64.75
C GLU A 223 4.47 34.88 65.80
N PRO A 224 5.79 34.72 66.07
CA PRO A 224 6.46 35.61 67.00
C PRO A 224 6.46 37.06 66.47
N LEU A 225 6.25 38.05 67.39
CA LEU A 225 6.23 39.46 67.00
C LEU A 225 7.50 39.93 66.29
N ALA A 226 8.67 39.33 66.60
CA ALA A 226 9.94 39.62 65.93
C ALA A 226 10.03 39.17 64.49
N VAL A 227 9.09 38.31 64.01
CA VAL A 227 9.07 37.79 62.66
C VAL A 227 7.91 38.33 61.84
N VAL A 228 6.98 39.08 62.45
CA VAL A 228 5.77 39.59 61.78
C VAL A 228 6.12 40.44 60.54
N ASP A 229 7.05 41.40 60.68
CA ASP A 229 7.46 42.27 59.58
C ASP A 229 8.12 41.50 58.46
N ALA A 230 9.00 40.52 58.80
CA ALA A 230 9.66 39.69 57.83
C ALA A 230 8.67 38.77 57.07
N ASN A 231 7.67 38.22 57.76
CA ASN A 231 6.59 37.46 57.13
C ASN A 231 5.68 38.36 56.28
N ASN A 232 5.39 39.58 56.68
CA ASN A 232 4.63 40.56 55.89
C ASN A 232 5.38 40.93 54.60
N ASP A 233 6.69 41.21 54.73
CA ASP A 233 7.55 41.48 53.56
C ASP A 233 7.59 40.29 52.62
N LEU A 234 7.73 39.06 53.17
CA LEU A 234 7.73 37.82 52.40
C LEU A 234 6.40 37.60 51.63
N GLN A 235 5.26 37.82 52.31
CA GLN A 235 3.96 37.70 51.72
C GLN A 235 3.75 38.72 50.58
N THR A 236 4.19 39.94 50.80
CA THR A 236 4.13 41.02 49.81
C THR A 236 4.98 40.69 48.59
N ALA A 237 6.19 40.14 48.80
CA ALA A 237 7.07 39.70 47.72
C ALA A 237 6.49 38.51 46.93
N LYS A 238 5.85 37.54 47.62
CA LYS A 238 5.17 36.42 46.96
C LYS A 238 3.98 36.88 46.10
N LEU A 239 3.15 37.79 46.61
CA LEU A 239 2.07 38.39 45.84
C LEU A 239 2.56 39.21 44.61
N ALA A 240 3.73 39.85 44.77
CA ALA A 240 4.36 40.54 43.63
C ALA A 240 4.91 39.55 42.60
N GLU A 241 5.47 38.42 43.02
CA GLU A 241 5.88 37.32 42.14
C GLU A 241 4.71 36.76 41.34
N GLU A 242 3.57 36.46 42.00
CA GLU A 242 2.35 35.98 41.34
C GLU A 242 1.86 36.96 40.24
N LYS A 243 1.84 38.27 40.58
CA LYS A 243 1.46 39.30 39.60
C LYS A 243 2.44 39.42 38.43
N GLU A 244 3.73 39.24 38.68
CA GLU A 244 4.72 39.25 37.60
C GLU A 244 4.59 38.03 36.70
N ILE A 245 4.35 36.84 37.28
CA ILE A 245 4.06 35.62 36.51
C ILE A 245 2.81 35.82 35.61
N GLU A 246 1.72 36.40 36.20
CA GLU A 246 0.52 36.73 35.44
C GLU A 246 0.83 37.69 34.28
N ARG A 247 1.69 38.71 34.54
CA ARG A 247 2.13 39.67 33.51
C ARG A 247 2.93 38.96 32.40
N ILE A 248 3.75 37.99 32.74
CA ILE A 248 4.49 37.17 31.77
C ILE A 248 3.50 36.38 30.91
N TYR A 249 2.53 35.70 31.51
CA TYR A 249 1.51 34.94 30.77
C TYR A 249 0.67 35.83 29.87
N ARG A 250 0.30 37.04 30.29
CA ARG A 250 -0.40 38.02 29.47
C ARG A 250 0.42 38.41 28.24
N ARG A 251 1.75 38.58 28.36
CA ARG A 251 2.63 38.85 27.26
C ARG A 251 2.73 37.68 26.29
N LEU A 252 2.85 36.45 26.76
CA LEU A 252 2.85 35.25 25.95
C LEU A 252 1.50 35.10 25.21
N THR A 253 0.39 35.34 25.91
CA THR A 253 -0.95 35.30 25.32
C THR A 253 -1.08 36.32 24.18
N ALA A 254 -0.59 37.53 24.34
CA ALA A 254 -0.61 38.55 23.30
C ALA A 254 0.26 38.15 22.08
N LEU A 255 1.42 37.50 22.31
CA LEU A 255 2.27 36.97 21.25
C LEU A 255 1.57 35.86 20.46
N ILE A 256 0.90 34.95 21.17
CA ILE A 256 0.11 33.85 20.57
C ILE A 256 -1.08 34.42 19.79
N ALA A 257 -1.79 35.39 20.35
CA ALA A 257 -2.92 36.04 19.70
C ALA A 257 -2.53 36.76 18.41
N GLY A 258 -1.31 37.36 18.37
CA GLY A 258 -0.77 38.01 17.17
C GLY A 258 -0.51 37.04 16.00
N GLN A 259 -0.42 35.75 16.28
CA GLN A 259 -0.20 34.68 15.27
C GLN A 259 -1.39 33.71 15.15
N TYR A 260 -2.57 34.15 15.57
CA TYR A 260 -3.79 33.32 15.64
C TYR A 260 -4.09 32.60 14.32
N GLU A 261 -4.15 33.33 13.20
CA GLU A 261 -4.56 32.75 11.92
C GLU A 261 -3.59 31.68 11.41
N ASP A 262 -2.29 31.93 11.55
CA ASP A 262 -1.25 30.98 11.10
C ASP A 262 -1.19 29.75 12.02
N LEU A 263 -1.32 29.94 13.34
CA LEU A 263 -1.41 28.84 14.31
C LEU A 263 -2.67 27.99 14.08
N TYR A 264 -3.81 28.64 13.84
CA TYR A 264 -5.07 27.95 13.57
C TYR A 264 -4.99 27.12 12.27
N LYS A 265 -4.50 27.73 11.19
CA LYS A 265 -4.30 27.07 9.90
C LYS A 265 -3.33 25.88 10.05
N SER A 266 -2.18 26.08 10.69
CA SER A 266 -1.20 25.02 10.91
C SER A 266 -1.75 23.87 11.75
N THR A 267 -2.58 24.18 12.76
CA THR A 267 -3.28 23.16 13.56
C THR A 267 -4.21 22.32 12.68
N MET A 268 -4.99 22.94 11.80
CA MET A 268 -5.91 22.24 10.90
C MET A 268 -5.14 21.38 9.90
N THR A 269 -4.12 21.95 9.23
CA THR A 269 -3.27 21.22 8.28
C THR A 269 -2.60 19.99 8.92
N THR A 270 -2.12 20.13 10.15
CA THR A 270 -1.53 19.00 10.87
C THR A 270 -2.55 17.90 11.14
N GLY A 271 -3.79 18.28 11.50
CA GLY A 271 -4.90 17.32 11.63
C GLY A 271 -5.20 16.58 10.33
N GLU A 272 -5.10 17.24 9.18
CA GLU A 272 -5.25 16.62 7.86
C GLU A 272 -4.11 15.65 7.55
N LEU A 273 -2.85 16.02 7.84
CA LEU A 273 -1.69 15.13 7.70
C LEU A 273 -1.81 13.89 8.59
N GLU A 274 -2.19 14.06 9.86
CA GLU A 274 -2.45 12.93 10.76
C GLU A 274 -3.57 12.02 10.25
N PHE A 275 -4.62 12.62 9.68
CA PHE A 275 -5.73 11.86 9.13
C PHE A 275 -5.32 11.08 7.88
N ALA A 276 -4.49 11.64 7.00
CA ALA A 276 -3.92 10.91 5.86
C ALA A 276 -3.12 9.68 6.34
N LEU A 277 -2.25 9.84 7.35
CA LEU A 277 -1.54 8.71 7.97
C LEU A 277 -2.48 7.72 8.66
N THR A 278 -3.59 8.18 9.22
CA THR A 278 -4.61 7.30 9.82
C THR A 278 -5.27 6.41 8.77
N LYS A 279 -5.57 6.96 7.58
CA LYS A 279 -6.04 6.18 6.42
C LYS A 279 -5.00 5.15 5.98
N GLY A 280 -3.73 5.55 5.89
CA GLY A 280 -2.62 4.66 5.59
C GLY A 280 -2.47 3.50 6.59
N ARG A 281 -2.56 3.78 7.90
CA ARG A 281 -2.54 2.74 8.95
C ARG A 281 -3.70 1.74 8.80
N LEU A 282 -4.90 2.24 8.48
CA LEU A 282 -6.06 1.36 8.22
C LEU A 282 -5.81 0.48 7.01
N ALA A 283 -5.26 1.02 5.93
CA ALA A 283 -4.91 0.28 4.72
C ALA A 283 -3.92 -0.85 5.02
N LEU A 284 -2.85 -0.58 5.75
CA LEU A 284 -1.85 -1.58 6.17
C LEU A 284 -2.46 -2.66 7.06
N GLN A 285 -3.29 -2.28 8.04
CA GLN A 285 -3.96 -3.22 8.94
C GLN A 285 -4.88 -4.20 8.19
N MET A 286 -5.58 -3.72 7.16
CA MET A 286 -6.49 -4.52 6.33
C MET A 286 -5.77 -5.26 5.20
N LYS A 287 -4.47 -5.01 4.97
CA LYS A 287 -3.74 -5.42 3.76
C LYS A 287 -4.54 -5.00 2.52
N ALA A 288 -4.92 -3.73 2.50
CA ALA A 288 -5.73 -3.12 1.47
C ALA A 288 -4.84 -2.54 0.36
N THR A 289 -5.36 -2.55 -0.88
CA THR A 289 -4.67 -2.00 -2.04
C THR A 289 -5.49 -0.86 -2.65
N ARG A 290 -4.88 -0.10 -3.56
CA ARG A 290 -5.55 0.92 -4.35
C ARG A 290 -6.08 0.30 -5.64
N PRO A 291 -7.41 0.13 -5.84
CA PRO A 291 -7.96 -0.25 -7.13
C PRO A 291 -7.70 0.82 -8.19
N GLN A 292 -7.62 0.38 -9.45
CA GLN A 292 -7.52 1.31 -10.56
C GLN A 292 -8.89 1.96 -10.80
N LEU A 293 -8.89 3.28 -10.94
CA LEU A 293 -10.07 4.00 -11.40
C LEU A 293 -10.28 3.73 -12.89
N THR A 294 -11.50 3.40 -13.27
CA THR A 294 -11.88 3.19 -14.67
C THR A 294 -13.04 4.08 -15.05
N SER A 295 -13.00 4.63 -16.28
CA SER A 295 -14.14 5.31 -16.90
C SER A 295 -15.17 4.33 -17.46
N GLU A 296 -14.77 3.08 -17.68
CA GLU A 296 -15.68 2.01 -18.07
C GLU A 296 -16.55 1.65 -16.86
N ARG A 297 -17.83 1.38 -17.14
CA ARG A 297 -18.78 0.97 -16.09
C ARG A 297 -18.63 -0.50 -15.75
N ILE A 298 -17.45 -0.88 -15.29
CA ILE A 298 -17.09 -2.26 -14.94
C ILE A 298 -16.48 -2.28 -13.55
N ILE A 299 -17.02 -3.08 -12.68
CA ILE A 299 -16.47 -3.46 -11.39
C ILE A 299 -15.69 -4.75 -11.58
N LYS A 300 -14.42 -4.76 -11.25
CA LYS A 300 -13.57 -5.97 -11.17
C LYS A 300 -12.85 -5.97 -9.84
N LEU A 301 -13.32 -6.75 -8.89
CA LEU A 301 -12.70 -6.91 -7.57
C LEU A 301 -12.18 -8.33 -7.43
N TYR A 302 -10.88 -8.47 -7.35
CA TYR A 302 -10.23 -9.75 -7.13
C TYR A 302 -9.94 -9.94 -5.65
N ASP A 303 -10.23 -11.14 -5.12
CA ASP A 303 -10.03 -11.49 -3.70
C ASP A 303 -10.61 -10.47 -2.71
N ALA A 304 -11.77 -9.92 -3.04
CA ALA A 304 -12.46 -8.95 -2.19
C ALA A 304 -12.83 -9.57 -0.84
N ARG A 305 -12.41 -8.93 0.23
CA ARG A 305 -12.67 -9.36 1.62
C ARG A 305 -13.55 -8.34 2.32
N HIS A 306 -14.50 -8.83 3.13
CA HIS A 306 -15.35 -7.92 3.91
C HIS A 306 -14.53 -7.28 5.05
N PRO A 307 -14.38 -5.94 5.08
CA PRO A 307 -13.45 -5.26 6.00
C PRO A 307 -13.80 -5.40 7.49
N LEU A 308 -15.07 -5.70 7.82
CA LEU A 308 -15.57 -5.84 9.19
C LEU A 308 -15.54 -7.29 9.71
N ILE A 309 -15.18 -8.26 8.86
CA ILE A 309 -15.02 -9.66 9.27
C ILE A 309 -13.54 -9.90 9.61
N LYS A 310 -13.28 -10.64 10.68
CA LYS A 310 -11.91 -10.97 11.12
C LYS A 310 -11.15 -11.72 10.02
N ALA A 311 -9.86 -11.44 9.88
CA ALA A 311 -9.02 -11.98 8.83
C ALA A 311 -8.92 -13.53 8.82
N ASP A 312 -9.10 -14.17 9.98
CA ASP A 312 -9.10 -15.64 10.15
C ASP A 312 -10.42 -16.31 9.72
N LYS A 313 -11.48 -15.52 9.54
CA LYS A 313 -12.83 -16.02 9.19
C LYS A 313 -13.36 -15.50 7.84
N VAL A 314 -12.73 -14.47 7.29
CA VAL A 314 -13.18 -13.86 6.05
C VAL A 314 -12.81 -14.74 4.86
N VAL A 315 -13.78 -15.01 3.98
CA VAL A 315 -13.57 -15.66 2.70
C VAL A 315 -13.48 -14.59 1.62
N SER A 316 -12.41 -14.64 0.81
CA SER A 316 -12.24 -13.73 -0.32
C SER A 316 -13.11 -14.15 -1.51
N ASN A 317 -13.65 -13.17 -2.23
CA ASN A 317 -14.48 -13.38 -3.40
C ASN A 317 -14.04 -12.51 -4.58
N THR A 318 -14.10 -13.06 -5.79
CA THR A 318 -13.99 -12.28 -7.01
C THR A 318 -15.36 -11.80 -7.41
N ILE A 319 -15.54 -10.48 -7.52
CA ILE A 319 -16.80 -9.84 -7.91
C ILE A 319 -16.59 -9.10 -9.21
N ILE A 320 -17.29 -9.52 -10.25
CA ILE A 320 -17.31 -8.84 -11.54
C ILE A 320 -18.74 -8.40 -11.81
N LEU A 321 -18.93 -7.15 -12.21
CA LEU A 321 -20.24 -6.59 -12.58
C LEU A 321 -20.05 -5.43 -13.54
N GLY A 322 -20.78 -5.42 -14.63
CA GLY A 322 -20.61 -4.49 -15.75
C GLY A 322 -19.91 -5.17 -16.96
N GLY A 323 -19.78 -4.48 -18.07
CA GLY A 323 -19.33 -5.04 -19.34
C GLY A 323 -20.47 -5.77 -20.04
N ASP A 324 -20.39 -7.09 -20.13
CA ASP A 324 -21.36 -7.92 -20.85
C ASP A 324 -22.74 -7.97 -20.14
N TYR A 325 -22.80 -7.68 -18.86
CA TYR A 325 -24.04 -7.68 -18.07
C TYR A 325 -24.06 -6.54 -17.03
N SER A 326 -25.22 -5.93 -16.89
CA SER A 326 -25.46 -4.85 -15.91
C SER A 326 -26.07 -5.35 -14.60
N ILE A 327 -26.64 -6.57 -14.60
CA ILE A 327 -27.30 -7.16 -13.45
C ILE A 327 -26.66 -8.51 -13.11
N LEU A 328 -26.21 -8.66 -11.87
CA LEU A 328 -25.76 -9.94 -11.31
C LEU A 328 -26.83 -10.47 -10.35
N LEU A 329 -27.45 -11.59 -10.72
CA LEU A 329 -28.48 -12.26 -9.95
C LEU A 329 -27.88 -13.39 -9.12
N ILE A 330 -27.79 -13.24 -7.81
CA ILE A 330 -27.19 -14.23 -6.92
C ILE A 330 -28.27 -15.14 -6.35
N THR A 331 -28.11 -16.44 -6.56
CA THR A 331 -29.02 -17.49 -6.12
C THR A 331 -28.39 -18.39 -5.06
N GLY A 332 -29.17 -19.21 -4.37
CA GLY A 332 -28.71 -20.16 -3.35
C GLY A 332 -29.35 -19.97 -1.97
N SER A 333 -28.90 -20.72 -0.95
CA SER A 333 -29.45 -20.66 0.41
C SER A 333 -29.11 -19.33 1.11
N ASN A 334 -30.00 -18.86 2.02
CA ASN A 334 -29.79 -17.60 2.76
C ASN A 334 -28.57 -17.66 3.68
N THR A 335 -28.23 -18.84 4.20
CA THR A 335 -27.06 -19.07 5.05
C THR A 335 -25.74 -19.07 4.28
N GLY A 336 -25.78 -19.04 2.93
CA GLY A 336 -24.60 -19.16 2.07
C GLY A 336 -23.71 -17.93 1.98
N GLY A 337 -24.13 -16.75 2.45
CA GLY A 337 -23.33 -15.52 2.39
C GLY A 337 -23.68 -14.57 1.24
N LYS A 338 -24.85 -14.74 0.58
CA LYS A 338 -25.37 -13.81 -0.47
C LYS A 338 -25.36 -12.36 0.00
N THR A 339 -26.00 -12.11 1.13
CA THR A 339 -26.07 -10.79 1.79
C THR A 339 -24.69 -10.23 2.13
N VAL A 340 -23.77 -11.09 2.57
CA VAL A 340 -22.38 -10.67 2.90
C VAL A 340 -21.63 -10.21 1.64
N SER A 341 -21.75 -10.93 0.52
CA SER A 341 -21.11 -10.56 -0.75
C SER A 341 -21.62 -9.20 -1.24
N MET A 342 -22.94 -8.97 -1.13
CA MET A 342 -23.58 -7.71 -1.50
C MET A 342 -23.12 -6.54 -0.59
N LYS A 343 -23.11 -6.76 0.74
CA LYS A 343 -22.58 -5.78 1.70
C LYS A 343 -21.10 -5.48 1.46
N THR A 344 -20.32 -6.51 1.11
CA THR A 344 -18.91 -6.35 0.77
C THR A 344 -18.77 -5.38 -0.40
N LEU A 345 -19.46 -5.63 -1.51
CA LEU A 345 -19.38 -4.77 -2.69
C LEU A 345 -19.73 -3.32 -2.35
N GLY A 346 -20.89 -3.10 -1.74
CA GLY A 346 -21.34 -1.75 -1.41
C GLY A 346 -20.43 -1.01 -0.45
N LEU A 347 -19.94 -1.70 0.60
CA LEU A 347 -19.03 -1.10 1.57
C LEU A 347 -17.68 -0.74 0.97
N LEU A 348 -17.11 -1.61 0.12
CA LEU A 348 -15.83 -1.35 -0.55
C LEU A 348 -15.92 -0.14 -1.49
N ILE A 349 -17.04 0.05 -2.20
CA ILE A 349 -17.27 1.23 -3.04
C ILE A 349 -17.34 2.49 -2.19
N LEU A 350 -18.10 2.48 -1.09
CA LEU A 350 -18.16 3.63 -0.17
C LEU A 350 -16.78 3.98 0.41
N MET A 351 -15.98 2.97 0.77
CA MET A 351 -14.60 3.17 1.24
C MET A 351 -13.73 3.80 0.16
N TYR A 352 -13.75 3.25 -1.05
CA TYR A 352 -12.98 3.74 -2.19
C TYR A 352 -13.30 5.20 -2.51
N GLN A 353 -14.58 5.54 -2.62
CA GLN A 353 -15.02 6.92 -2.86
C GLN A 353 -14.78 7.88 -1.68
N SER A 354 -14.43 7.36 -0.51
CA SER A 354 -13.95 8.15 0.63
C SER A 354 -12.43 8.32 0.65
N GLY A 355 -11.72 7.89 -0.39
CA GLY A 355 -10.26 7.94 -0.46
C GLY A 355 -9.56 6.93 0.44
N LEU A 356 -10.21 5.81 0.76
CA LEU A 356 -9.64 4.69 1.50
C LEU A 356 -9.22 3.58 0.55
N PHE A 357 -8.11 2.93 0.81
CA PHE A 357 -7.78 1.66 0.18
C PHE A 357 -8.72 0.56 0.64
N ILE A 358 -8.93 -0.44 -0.19
CA ILE A 358 -9.87 -1.53 0.06
C ILE A 358 -9.17 -2.89 0.05
N PRO A 359 -9.63 -3.87 0.86
CA PRO A 359 -9.02 -5.19 0.97
C PRO A 359 -9.33 -6.08 -0.24
N VAL A 360 -8.64 -5.81 -1.34
CA VAL A 360 -8.70 -6.56 -2.62
C VAL A 360 -7.28 -6.87 -3.12
N SER A 361 -7.17 -7.74 -4.13
CA SER A 361 -5.89 -8.01 -4.80
C SER A 361 -5.61 -7.00 -5.92
N ASP A 362 -4.33 -6.88 -6.28
CA ASP A 362 -3.86 -6.03 -7.38
C ASP A 362 -4.57 -6.36 -8.70
N GLY A 363 -4.73 -5.34 -9.55
CA GLY A 363 -5.47 -5.44 -10.81
C GLY A 363 -6.98 -5.22 -10.67
N SER A 364 -7.49 -5.02 -9.45
CA SER A 364 -8.89 -4.64 -9.21
C SER A 364 -9.19 -3.26 -9.78
N GLN A 365 -10.42 -3.10 -10.32
CA GLN A 365 -10.87 -1.88 -11.01
C GLN A 365 -12.26 -1.48 -10.50
N LEU A 366 -12.45 -0.19 -10.28
CA LEU A 366 -13.74 0.40 -9.87
C LEU A 366 -14.04 1.69 -10.64
N PRO A 367 -15.28 1.88 -11.11
CA PRO A 367 -15.78 3.18 -11.53
C PRO A 367 -16.24 4.00 -10.32
N LEU A 368 -16.53 5.30 -10.53
CA LEU A 368 -17.24 6.12 -9.56
C LEU A 368 -18.75 5.98 -9.74
N PHE A 369 -19.47 5.99 -8.63
CA PHE A 369 -20.93 5.95 -8.58
C PHE A 369 -21.49 7.27 -8.06
N GLY A 370 -22.62 7.71 -8.65
CA GLY A 370 -23.39 8.86 -8.18
C GLY A 370 -24.02 8.58 -6.83
N ASP A 371 -24.69 7.42 -6.70
CA ASP A 371 -25.19 6.91 -5.43
C ASP A 371 -25.10 5.37 -5.34
N VAL A 372 -25.17 4.85 -4.13
CA VAL A 372 -25.30 3.43 -3.81
C VAL A 372 -26.63 3.23 -3.10
N PHE A 373 -27.58 2.58 -3.76
CA PHE A 373 -28.86 2.23 -3.18
C PHE A 373 -28.80 0.82 -2.61
N ALA A 374 -29.15 0.66 -1.35
CA ALA A 374 -29.18 -0.64 -0.69
C ALA A 374 -30.54 -0.90 -0.05
N ASP A 375 -31.14 -2.05 -0.41
CA ASP A 375 -32.28 -2.65 0.28
C ASP A 375 -31.86 -4.03 0.77
N ILE A 376 -31.26 -4.08 1.96
CA ILE A 376 -30.59 -5.25 2.54
C ILE A 376 -30.99 -5.40 4.01
N GLY A 377 -31.45 -6.60 4.38
CA GLY A 377 -31.75 -7.00 5.74
C GLY A 377 -33.23 -6.90 6.12
N ASP A 378 -33.63 -7.72 7.10
CA ASP A 378 -34.94 -7.67 7.71
C ASP A 378 -35.02 -6.48 8.67
N GLU A 379 -35.73 -5.43 8.32
CA GLU A 379 -36.15 -4.42 9.30
C GLU A 379 -37.22 -5.04 10.21
N GLN A 380 -36.84 -5.93 11.12
CA GLN A 380 -37.66 -6.34 12.26
C GLN A 380 -37.66 -5.20 13.30
N ASP A 381 -38.15 -4.03 12.90
CA ASP A 381 -38.45 -2.96 13.86
C ASP A 381 -39.85 -3.24 14.39
N ILE A 382 -39.90 -3.86 15.57
CA ILE A 382 -41.14 -4.23 16.30
C ILE A 382 -42.09 -3.05 16.51
N ALA A 383 -41.61 -1.82 16.30
CA ALA A 383 -42.37 -0.59 16.45
C ALA A 383 -43.23 -0.20 15.21
N GLN A 384 -43.00 -0.82 14.05
CA GLN A 384 -43.79 -0.55 12.85
C GLN A 384 -44.49 -1.82 12.34
N ASN A 385 -45.77 -1.95 12.59
CA ASN A 385 -46.68 -3.04 12.15
C ASN A 385 -46.90 -3.11 10.62
N LEU A 386 -45.89 -2.80 9.81
CA LEU A 386 -45.92 -2.96 8.36
C LEU A 386 -45.31 -4.32 8.00
N SER A 387 -46.01 -5.10 7.16
CA SER A 387 -45.45 -6.38 6.67
C SER A 387 -44.09 -6.13 6.01
N THR A 388 -43.11 -7.05 6.18
CA THR A 388 -41.77 -7.01 5.61
C THR A 388 -41.80 -6.69 4.11
N PHE A 389 -42.77 -7.26 3.37
CA PHE A 389 -43.01 -6.98 1.95
C PHE A 389 -43.27 -5.50 1.67
N SER A 390 -44.15 -4.86 2.46
CA SER A 390 -44.49 -3.45 2.22
C SER A 390 -43.35 -2.49 2.47
N SER A 391 -42.43 -2.79 3.41
CA SER A 391 -41.25 -1.99 3.67
C SER A 391 -40.21 -2.09 2.56
N HIS A 392 -39.96 -3.32 2.06
CA HIS A 392 -39.11 -3.55 0.88
C HIS A 392 -39.67 -2.85 -0.36
N MET A 393 -40.98 -2.99 -0.63
CA MET A 393 -41.62 -2.34 -1.80
C MET A 393 -41.53 -0.81 -1.74
N LYS A 394 -41.68 -0.19 -0.58
CA LYS A 394 -41.48 1.26 -0.43
C LYS A 394 -40.06 1.66 -0.80
N GLN A 395 -39.07 0.88 -0.38
CA GLN A 395 -37.65 1.14 -0.70
C GLN A 395 -37.39 0.92 -2.20
N ILE A 396 -37.91 -0.14 -2.79
CA ILE A 396 -37.78 -0.41 -4.24
C ILE A 396 -38.45 0.73 -5.05
N VAL A 397 -39.65 1.19 -4.67
CA VAL A 397 -40.28 2.35 -5.32
C VAL A 397 -39.42 3.61 -5.21
N TYR A 398 -38.78 3.83 -4.06
CA TYR A 398 -37.82 4.93 -3.90
C TYR A 398 -36.63 4.78 -4.84
N ILE A 399 -36.01 3.60 -4.91
CA ILE A 399 -34.89 3.28 -5.81
C ILE A 399 -35.29 3.51 -7.26
N LEU A 400 -36.46 2.96 -7.68
CA LEU A 400 -36.99 3.11 -9.04
C LEU A 400 -37.22 4.56 -9.44
N LYS A 401 -37.56 5.45 -8.50
CA LYS A 401 -37.77 6.88 -8.76
C LYS A 401 -36.47 7.68 -8.86
N HIS A 402 -35.42 7.30 -8.10
CA HIS A 402 -34.21 8.12 -7.94
C HIS A 402 -32.97 7.55 -8.60
N ALA A 403 -32.92 6.22 -8.81
CA ALA A 403 -31.76 5.61 -9.43
C ALA A 403 -31.59 5.98 -10.90
N SER A 404 -30.36 6.22 -11.30
CA SER A 404 -29.90 6.59 -12.63
C SER A 404 -28.87 5.60 -13.17
N ALA A 405 -28.43 5.80 -14.39
CA ALA A 405 -27.37 4.98 -15.00
C ALA A 405 -26.08 5.00 -14.21
N CYS A 406 -25.75 6.08 -13.51
CA CYS A 406 -24.49 6.23 -12.76
C CYS A 406 -24.52 5.58 -11.36
N ASP A 407 -25.59 4.89 -10.98
CA ASP A 407 -25.79 4.39 -9.63
C ASP A 407 -25.60 2.87 -9.53
N LEU A 408 -25.27 2.41 -8.32
CA LEU A 408 -25.26 0.99 -7.96
C LEU A 408 -26.49 0.64 -7.13
N ILE A 409 -27.18 -0.44 -7.51
CA ILE A 409 -28.35 -0.95 -6.82
C ILE A 409 -28.02 -2.30 -6.18
N LEU A 410 -28.30 -2.45 -4.88
CA LEU A 410 -28.10 -3.66 -4.10
C LEU A 410 -29.43 -4.04 -3.45
N THR A 411 -30.06 -5.14 -3.89
CA THR A 411 -31.33 -5.59 -3.33
C THR A 411 -31.27 -7.04 -2.88
N ASP A 412 -31.62 -7.29 -1.62
CA ASP A 412 -31.63 -8.63 -1.04
C ASP A 412 -33.04 -9.20 -1.09
N GLU A 413 -33.17 -10.47 -1.48
CA GLU A 413 -34.41 -11.23 -1.58
C GLU A 413 -35.55 -10.52 -2.36
N LEU A 414 -35.19 -10.00 -3.55
CA LEU A 414 -36.15 -9.27 -4.38
C LEU A 414 -37.42 -10.10 -4.67
N GLY A 415 -38.58 -9.53 -4.35
CA GLY A 415 -39.91 -10.12 -4.54
C GLY A 415 -40.38 -11.02 -3.38
N SER A 416 -39.56 -11.24 -2.34
CA SER A 416 -39.92 -12.08 -1.20
C SER A 416 -41.04 -11.50 -0.34
N GLY A 417 -41.78 -12.35 0.40
CA GLY A 417 -42.82 -11.95 1.35
C GLY A 417 -44.20 -11.81 0.79
N THR A 418 -44.46 -12.29 -0.46
CA THR A 418 -45.78 -12.41 -1.08
C THR A 418 -45.93 -13.76 -1.78
N ASP A 419 -47.05 -13.97 -2.51
CA ASP A 419 -47.22 -15.17 -3.36
C ASP A 419 -46.05 -15.35 -4.31
N PRO A 420 -45.45 -16.55 -4.43
CA PRO A 420 -44.29 -16.79 -5.27
C PRO A 420 -44.47 -16.40 -6.74
N GLY A 421 -45.65 -16.61 -7.31
CA GLY A 421 -45.93 -16.26 -8.70
C GLY A 421 -46.00 -14.74 -8.91
N GLU A 422 -46.70 -14.03 -8.01
CA GLU A 422 -46.78 -12.56 -8.07
C GLU A 422 -45.43 -11.92 -7.75
N GLY A 423 -44.75 -12.43 -6.74
CA GLY A 423 -43.43 -11.94 -6.34
C GLY A 423 -42.37 -12.12 -7.43
N GLY A 424 -42.36 -13.28 -8.11
CA GLY A 424 -41.48 -13.55 -9.23
C GLY A 424 -41.74 -12.64 -10.43
N ALA A 425 -43.01 -12.48 -10.82
CA ALA A 425 -43.40 -11.59 -11.94
C ALA A 425 -43.04 -10.11 -11.66
N LEU A 426 -43.27 -9.66 -10.42
CA LEU A 426 -42.91 -8.30 -9.98
C LEU A 426 -41.39 -8.09 -9.97
N ALA A 427 -40.63 -9.06 -9.48
CA ALA A 427 -39.22 -9.01 -9.44
C ALA A 427 -38.60 -8.93 -10.85
N ILE A 428 -39.09 -9.71 -11.81
CA ILE A 428 -38.68 -9.64 -13.22
C ILE A 428 -38.94 -8.23 -13.80
N ALA A 429 -40.13 -7.67 -13.57
CA ALA A 429 -40.46 -6.34 -14.05
C ALA A 429 -39.55 -5.24 -13.43
N ILE A 430 -39.18 -5.38 -12.16
CA ILE A 430 -38.22 -4.48 -11.49
C ILE A 430 -36.83 -4.61 -12.09
N LEU A 431 -36.36 -5.83 -12.36
CA LEU A 431 -35.03 -6.07 -13.02
C LEU A 431 -35.01 -5.48 -14.43
N ASP A 432 -36.07 -5.62 -15.21
CA ASP A 432 -36.19 -4.98 -16.53
C ASP A 432 -36.12 -3.47 -16.45
N GLU A 433 -36.72 -2.87 -15.43
CA GLU A 433 -36.65 -1.42 -15.22
C GLU A 433 -35.22 -0.98 -14.81
N PHE A 434 -34.52 -1.74 -13.96
CA PHE A 434 -33.09 -1.47 -13.63
C PHE A 434 -32.20 -1.54 -14.87
N ARG A 435 -32.43 -2.55 -15.71
CA ARG A 435 -31.74 -2.72 -17.00
C ARG A 435 -32.03 -1.56 -17.95
N ARG A 436 -33.28 -1.16 -18.08
CA ARG A 436 -33.70 -0.03 -18.93
C ARG A 436 -33.08 1.30 -18.48
N LYS A 437 -32.93 1.51 -17.17
CA LYS A 437 -32.20 2.66 -16.60
C LYS A 437 -30.70 2.60 -16.84
N GLY A 438 -30.16 1.43 -17.17
CA GLY A 438 -28.74 1.20 -17.31
C GLY A 438 -27.95 1.21 -15.99
N SER A 439 -28.61 1.07 -14.83
CA SER A 439 -27.94 0.98 -13.54
C SER A 439 -27.20 -0.36 -13.40
N LEU A 440 -26.06 -0.38 -12.68
CA LEU A 440 -25.47 -1.64 -12.25
C LEU A 440 -26.22 -2.17 -11.04
N ALA A 441 -26.59 -3.45 -11.05
CA ALA A 441 -27.34 -4.03 -9.95
C ALA A 441 -26.79 -5.39 -9.52
N MET A 442 -26.69 -5.62 -8.21
CA MET A 442 -26.48 -6.93 -7.61
C MET A 442 -27.72 -7.29 -6.82
N VAL A 443 -28.37 -8.38 -7.20
CA VAL A 443 -29.68 -8.76 -6.67
C VAL A 443 -29.60 -10.19 -6.15
N THR A 444 -30.20 -10.47 -4.99
CA THR A 444 -30.33 -11.85 -4.52
C THR A 444 -31.79 -12.31 -4.64
N THR A 445 -31.96 -13.59 -4.86
CA THR A 445 -33.28 -14.20 -4.91
C THR A 445 -33.22 -15.69 -4.58
N HIS A 446 -34.37 -16.25 -4.25
CA HIS A 446 -34.58 -17.69 -4.12
C HIS A 446 -35.60 -18.25 -5.15
N TYR A 447 -36.16 -17.39 -6.03
CA TYR A 447 -37.11 -17.79 -7.03
C TYR A 447 -36.47 -18.43 -8.26
N ASN A 448 -36.98 -19.59 -8.71
CA ASN A 448 -36.49 -20.28 -9.89
C ASN A 448 -36.78 -19.51 -11.19
N ASP A 449 -37.92 -18.80 -11.24
CA ASP A 449 -38.30 -18.00 -12.43
C ASP A 449 -37.24 -16.93 -12.75
N LEU A 450 -36.63 -16.32 -11.74
CA LEU A 450 -35.57 -15.34 -11.92
C LEU A 450 -34.29 -15.99 -12.43
N LYS A 451 -33.96 -17.23 -12.02
CA LYS A 451 -32.83 -17.99 -12.58
C LYS A 451 -33.01 -18.20 -14.09
N ASN A 452 -34.20 -18.62 -14.48
CA ASN A 452 -34.57 -18.84 -15.90
C ASN A 452 -34.56 -17.53 -16.68
N TYR A 453 -35.04 -16.45 -16.07
CA TYR A 453 -34.99 -15.11 -16.64
C TYR A 453 -33.57 -14.68 -16.96
N ALA A 454 -32.62 -14.86 -16.04
CA ALA A 454 -31.22 -14.48 -16.26
C ALA A 454 -30.54 -15.29 -17.39
N TYR A 455 -30.90 -16.59 -17.57
CA TYR A 455 -30.39 -17.37 -18.70
C TYR A 455 -30.93 -16.96 -20.07
N ARG A 456 -32.09 -16.31 -20.10
CA ARG A 456 -32.78 -15.94 -21.35
C ARG A 456 -32.62 -14.48 -21.73
N THR A 457 -32.10 -13.67 -20.79
CA THR A 457 -32.09 -12.22 -20.94
C THR A 457 -30.65 -11.70 -21.02
N GLU A 458 -30.30 -11.13 -22.15
CA GLU A 458 -29.02 -10.46 -22.35
C GLU A 458 -28.84 -9.30 -21.38
N GLY A 459 -27.62 -9.17 -20.80
CA GLY A 459 -27.29 -8.14 -19.82
C GLY A 459 -27.64 -8.51 -18.36
N VAL A 460 -28.10 -9.78 -18.10
CA VAL A 460 -28.33 -10.34 -16.77
C VAL A 460 -27.50 -11.61 -16.62
N GLU A 461 -26.70 -11.71 -15.59
CA GLU A 461 -25.85 -12.89 -15.35
C GLU A 461 -26.25 -13.58 -14.04
N ASN A 462 -26.24 -14.93 -14.04
CA ASN A 462 -26.43 -15.73 -12.84
C ASN A 462 -25.15 -15.84 -12.03
N GLY A 463 -25.31 -15.82 -10.72
CA GLY A 463 -24.28 -16.18 -9.77
C GLY A 463 -24.86 -17.03 -8.64
N HIS A 464 -24.01 -17.77 -7.95
CA HIS A 464 -24.41 -18.49 -6.74
C HIS A 464 -23.33 -18.46 -5.70
N VAL A 465 -23.71 -18.65 -4.45
CA VAL A 465 -22.76 -18.92 -3.38
C VAL A 465 -22.59 -20.43 -3.26
N GLU A 466 -21.37 -20.87 -3.32
CA GLU A 466 -20.98 -22.28 -3.30
C GLU A 466 -21.34 -22.93 -1.96
N PHE A 467 -21.84 -24.15 -2.02
CA PHE A 467 -22.20 -24.95 -0.86
C PHE A 467 -21.48 -26.31 -0.92
N ASP A 468 -20.79 -26.64 0.14
CA ASP A 468 -20.11 -27.92 0.24
C ASP A 468 -21.13 -29.03 0.58
N THR A 469 -21.35 -29.90 -0.38
CA THR A 469 -22.31 -31.03 -0.26
C THR A 469 -21.82 -32.15 0.63
N GLU A 470 -20.49 -32.28 0.87
CA GLU A 470 -19.93 -33.29 1.75
C GLU A 470 -20.02 -32.88 3.22
N THR A 471 -19.61 -31.63 3.51
CA THR A 471 -19.69 -31.08 4.87
C THR A 471 -21.03 -30.46 5.21
N LEU A 472 -21.89 -30.22 4.21
CA LEU A 472 -23.15 -29.48 4.29
C LEU A 472 -22.97 -28.10 4.96
N ARG A 473 -21.87 -27.42 4.62
CA ARG A 473 -21.56 -26.08 5.10
C ARG A 473 -21.40 -25.11 3.94
N PRO A 474 -21.79 -23.84 4.10
CA PRO A 474 -21.50 -22.83 3.09
C PRO A 474 -19.98 -22.59 3.03
N THR A 475 -19.43 -22.54 1.83
CA THR A 475 -18.03 -22.16 1.59
C THR A 475 -17.86 -20.63 1.57
N TYR A 476 -18.98 -19.89 1.44
CA TYR A 476 -19.03 -18.41 1.27
C TYR A 476 -18.36 -17.91 -0.01
N LYS A 477 -18.03 -18.79 -0.95
CA LYS A 477 -17.44 -18.41 -2.24
C LYS A 477 -18.52 -18.08 -3.25
N LEU A 478 -18.42 -16.91 -3.88
CA LEU A 478 -19.28 -16.47 -4.97
C LEU A 478 -18.75 -17.01 -6.30
N ARG A 479 -19.63 -17.67 -7.07
CA ARG A 479 -19.38 -18.13 -8.44
C ARG A 479 -20.31 -17.42 -9.39
N ILE A 480 -19.76 -16.82 -10.44
CA ILE A 480 -20.49 -16.10 -11.50
C ILE A 480 -20.55 -16.99 -12.72
N GLY A 481 -21.63 -16.90 -13.52
CA GLY A 481 -21.83 -17.70 -14.75
C GLY A 481 -22.72 -18.91 -14.57
N SER A 482 -23.19 -19.18 -13.37
CA SER A 482 -24.09 -20.32 -13.12
C SER A 482 -25.04 -20.05 -11.97
N ALA A 483 -26.27 -20.60 -12.03
CA ALA A 483 -27.24 -20.54 -10.94
C ALA A 483 -26.98 -21.64 -9.89
N GLY A 484 -27.22 -21.32 -8.64
CA GLY A 484 -27.11 -22.28 -7.55
C GLY A 484 -28.28 -23.29 -7.49
N SER A 485 -27.97 -24.53 -7.11
CA SER A 485 -28.97 -25.54 -6.75
C SER A 485 -29.46 -25.34 -5.30
N SER A 486 -30.68 -25.78 -5.04
CA SER A 486 -31.25 -25.78 -3.70
C SER A 486 -30.88 -27.09 -2.98
N HIS A 487 -30.24 -27.00 -1.81
CA HIS A 487 -29.77 -28.15 -1.05
C HIS A 487 -30.65 -28.44 0.19
N ALA A 488 -31.89 -27.94 0.20
CA ALA A 488 -32.78 -28.08 1.36
C ALA A 488 -33.04 -29.54 1.78
N LEU A 489 -33.25 -30.44 0.81
CA LEU A 489 -33.50 -31.86 1.11
C LEU A 489 -32.26 -32.53 1.72
N ALA A 490 -31.07 -32.33 1.17
CA ALA A 490 -29.81 -32.85 1.71
C ALA A 490 -29.51 -32.32 3.14
N ILE A 491 -29.82 -31.07 3.39
CA ILE A 491 -29.69 -30.48 4.73
C ILE A 491 -30.68 -31.13 5.70
N SER A 492 -31.97 -31.33 5.27
CA SER A 492 -33.01 -31.94 6.09
C SER A 492 -32.69 -33.38 6.44
N GLU A 493 -32.15 -34.17 5.50
CA GLU A 493 -31.68 -35.52 5.71
C GLU A 493 -30.63 -35.59 6.84
N ARG A 494 -29.62 -34.69 6.79
CA ARG A 494 -28.59 -34.66 7.83
C ARG A 494 -29.09 -34.17 9.19
N LEU A 495 -30.10 -33.33 9.21
CA LEU A 495 -30.75 -32.91 10.46
C LEU A 495 -31.63 -33.98 11.07
N GLY A 496 -31.75 -35.19 10.46
CA GLY A 496 -32.47 -36.31 10.96
C GLY A 496 -33.97 -36.34 10.59
N MET A 497 -34.32 -35.67 9.46
CA MET A 497 -35.67 -35.77 8.92
C MET A 497 -36.02 -37.27 8.67
N PRO A 498 -37.20 -37.78 9.06
CA PRO A 498 -37.59 -39.15 8.77
C PRO A 498 -37.54 -39.48 7.28
N GLU A 499 -36.96 -40.65 6.96
CA GLU A 499 -36.73 -41.13 5.58
C GLU A 499 -38.01 -41.11 4.73
N ALA A 500 -39.15 -41.55 5.29
CA ALA A 500 -40.44 -41.51 4.61
C ALA A 500 -40.86 -40.07 4.16
N VAL A 501 -40.50 -39.04 4.93
CA VAL A 501 -40.80 -37.64 4.57
C VAL A 501 -39.88 -37.16 3.46
N LEU A 502 -38.60 -37.59 3.51
CA LEU A 502 -37.62 -37.28 2.48
C LEU A 502 -37.95 -37.96 1.14
N GLU A 503 -38.32 -39.22 1.15
CA GLU A 503 -38.76 -39.96 -0.04
C GLU A 503 -39.96 -39.30 -0.70
N GLU A 504 -40.99 -38.93 0.09
CA GLU A 504 -42.17 -38.22 -0.43
C GLU A 504 -41.83 -36.84 -0.97
N ALA A 505 -40.95 -36.10 -0.28
CA ALA A 505 -40.47 -34.81 -0.77
C ALA A 505 -39.68 -34.93 -2.10
N HIS A 506 -38.86 -36.01 -2.24
CA HIS A 506 -38.18 -36.30 -3.50
C HIS A 506 -39.17 -36.66 -4.61
N ARG A 507 -40.19 -37.44 -4.32
CA ARG A 507 -41.22 -37.82 -5.26
C ARG A 507 -41.98 -36.58 -5.78
N LEU A 508 -42.49 -35.74 -4.87
CA LEU A 508 -43.22 -34.49 -5.21
C LEU A 508 -42.32 -33.51 -6.01
N ARG A 509 -41.03 -33.44 -5.67
CA ARG A 509 -40.11 -32.59 -6.43
C ARG A 509 -39.92 -33.08 -7.87
N ASN A 510 -39.79 -34.37 -8.06
CA ASN A 510 -39.57 -34.97 -9.38
C ASN A 510 -40.85 -34.91 -10.26
N GLU A 511 -42.04 -34.91 -9.64
CA GLU A 511 -43.31 -34.71 -10.34
C GLU A 511 -43.53 -33.25 -10.80
N ALA A 512 -42.91 -32.28 -10.12
CA ALA A 512 -43.09 -30.85 -10.39
C ALA A 512 -42.05 -30.24 -11.36
N GLN A 513 -41.02 -31.01 -11.78
CA GLN A 513 -39.93 -30.52 -12.61
C GLN A 513 -39.82 -31.25 -13.93
N ASP A 514 -39.64 -30.51 -15.04
CA ASP A 514 -39.09 -31.01 -16.31
C ASP A 514 -37.63 -31.46 -16.07
N ALA A 515 -37.45 -32.77 -15.81
CA ALA A 515 -36.25 -33.39 -15.27
C ALA A 515 -34.98 -33.23 -16.15
N ASP A 516 -35.12 -32.92 -17.42
CA ASP A 516 -33.97 -32.89 -18.36
C ASP A 516 -33.08 -31.66 -18.26
N VAL A 517 -33.65 -30.47 -17.99
CA VAL A 517 -32.88 -29.20 -18.00
C VAL A 517 -32.03 -29.05 -16.72
N GLU A 518 -32.56 -29.45 -15.56
CA GLU A 518 -31.84 -29.34 -14.29
C GLU A 518 -30.68 -30.34 -14.17
N ALA A 519 -30.84 -31.54 -14.77
CA ALA A 519 -29.79 -32.55 -14.86
C ALA A 519 -28.61 -32.05 -15.76
N VAL A 520 -28.91 -31.44 -16.87
CA VAL A 520 -27.90 -30.84 -17.78
C VAL A 520 -27.18 -29.68 -17.09
N LEU A 521 -27.91 -28.79 -16.42
CA LEU A 521 -27.35 -27.65 -15.67
C LEU A 521 -26.45 -28.12 -14.52
N THR A 522 -26.86 -29.16 -13.79
CA THR A 522 -26.06 -29.75 -12.70
C THR A 522 -24.75 -30.36 -13.23
N ARG A 523 -24.79 -31.01 -14.38
CA ARG A 523 -23.61 -31.59 -15.03
C ARG A 523 -22.66 -30.50 -15.55
N LEU A 524 -23.22 -29.43 -16.13
CA LEU A 524 -22.47 -28.25 -16.57
C LEU A 524 -21.78 -27.55 -15.39
N ASN A 525 -22.52 -27.32 -14.31
CA ASN A 525 -21.99 -26.71 -13.09
C ASN A 525 -20.84 -27.54 -12.48
N THR A 526 -20.96 -28.87 -12.51
CA THR A 526 -19.90 -29.77 -12.03
C THR A 526 -18.63 -29.67 -12.90
N GLN A 527 -18.78 -29.52 -14.21
CA GLN A 527 -17.63 -29.34 -15.11
C GLN A 527 -17.00 -27.96 -14.96
N LEU A 528 -17.79 -26.90 -14.85
CA LEU A 528 -17.31 -25.54 -14.59
C LEU A 528 -16.53 -25.47 -13.28
N ARG A 529 -17.03 -26.13 -12.22
CA ARG A 529 -16.33 -26.20 -10.94
C ARG A 529 -14.94 -26.83 -11.06
N LYS A 530 -14.80 -27.94 -11.79
CA LYS A 530 -13.48 -28.57 -12.02
C LYS A 530 -12.53 -27.65 -12.78
N ILE A 531 -13.02 -26.93 -13.79
CA ILE A 531 -12.22 -25.98 -14.57
C ILE A 531 -11.75 -24.83 -13.65
N ASP A 532 -12.60 -24.35 -12.77
CA ASP A 532 -12.25 -23.25 -11.85
C ASP A 532 -11.23 -23.72 -10.79
N GLU A 533 -11.38 -24.94 -10.24
CA GLU A 533 -10.41 -25.54 -9.32
C GLU A 533 -9.02 -25.67 -9.97
N GLU A 534 -8.98 -26.11 -11.25
CA GLU A 534 -7.73 -26.17 -12.03
C GLU A 534 -7.13 -24.77 -12.29
N ARG A 535 -7.96 -23.77 -12.57
CA ARG A 535 -7.52 -22.37 -12.76
C ARG A 535 -6.96 -21.78 -11.46
N GLU A 536 -7.60 -21.98 -10.32
CA GLU A 536 -7.09 -21.54 -9.01
C GLU A 536 -5.74 -22.19 -8.68
N LEU A 537 -5.60 -23.50 -8.95
CA LEU A 537 -4.33 -24.21 -8.74
C LEU A 537 -3.22 -23.66 -9.66
N LEU A 538 -3.55 -23.39 -10.91
CA LEU A 538 -2.61 -22.79 -11.87
C LEU A 538 -2.21 -21.36 -11.46
N ALA A 539 -3.18 -20.56 -11.01
CA ALA A 539 -2.92 -19.19 -10.53
C ALA A 539 -1.99 -19.17 -9.30
N THR A 540 -2.23 -20.13 -8.36
CA THR A 540 -1.37 -20.27 -7.17
C THR A 540 0.06 -20.67 -7.56
N ARG A 541 0.21 -21.67 -8.44
CA ARG A 541 1.52 -22.08 -8.96
C ARG A 541 2.25 -20.97 -9.73
N LEU A 542 1.50 -20.16 -10.47
CA LEU A 542 2.06 -19.01 -11.19
C LEU A 542 2.59 -17.95 -10.22
N LYS A 543 1.86 -17.70 -9.14
CA LYS A 543 2.26 -16.75 -8.08
C LYS A 543 3.52 -17.23 -7.36
N GLU A 544 3.59 -18.51 -7.00
CA GLU A 544 4.77 -19.14 -6.41
C GLU A 544 5.98 -19.08 -7.34
N ALA A 545 5.77 -19.39 -8.63
CA ALA A 545 6.82 -19.33 -9.64
C ALA A 545 7.39 -17.91 -9.81
N LYS A 546 6.52 -16.87 -9.85
CA LYS A 546 6.94 -15.46 -9.89
C LYS A 546 7.71 -15.05 -8.63
N ALA A 547 7.27 -15.48 -7.45
CA ALA A 547 7.97 -15.20 -6.20
C ALA A 547 9.36 -15.84 -6.18
N HIS A 548 9.49 -17.09 -6.66
CA HIS A 548 10.78 -17.76 -6.80
C HIS A 548 11.70 -17.10 -7.83
N GLU A 549 11.14 -16.63 -8.95
CA GLU A 549 11.91 -15.91 -9.97
C GLU A 549 12.46 -14.58 -9.41
N GLU A 550 11.65 -13.85 -8.66
CA GLU A 550 12.08 -12.59 -8.04
C GLU A 550 13.13 -12.81 -6.94
N ALA A 551 12.99 -13.86 -6.13
CA ALA A 551 13.98 -14.25 -5.14
C ALA A 551 15.34 -14.61 -5.79
N LEU A 552 15.30 -15.42 -6.86
CA LEU A 552 16.50 -15.78 -7.64
C LEU A 552 17.15 -14.55 -8.31
N ARG A 553 16.34 -13.59 -8.78
CA ARG A 553 16.87 -12.34 -9.34
C ARG A 553 17.62 -11.53 -8.29
N LYS A 554 17.03 -11.36 -7.09
CA LYS A 554 17.66 -10.65 -5.97
C LYS A 554 18.95 -11.34 -5.50
N GLU A 555 18.97 -12.67 -5.48
CA GLU A 555 20.15 -13.43 -5.11
C GLU A 555 21.27 -13.30 -6.16
N LYS A 556 20.91 -13.35 -7.44
CA LYS A 556 21.85 -13.12 -8.55
C LYS A 556 22.46 -11.72 -8.52
N GLU A 557 21.66 -10.70 -8.22
CA GLU A 557 22.14 -9.31 -8.06
C GLU A 557 23.15 -9.21 -6.89
N LYS A 558 22.85 -9.83 -5.74
CA LYS A 558 23.76 -9.89 -4.59
C LYS A 558 25.07 -10.59 -4.90
N VAL A 559 25.01 -11.71 -5.63
CA VAL A 559 26.22 -12.46 -6.03
C VAL A 559 27.05 -11.64 -7.01
N THR A 560 26.39 -10.93 -7.94
CA THR A 560 27.10 -10.08 -8.92
C THR A 560 27.78 -8.89 -8.23
N ALA A 561 27.12 -8.25 -7.28
CA ALA A 561 27.69 -7.16 -6.48
C ALA A 561 28.90 -7.64 -5.66
N LYS A 562 28.77 -8.76 -4.94
CA LYS A 562 29.90 -9.35 -4.19
C LYS A 562 31.09 -9.72 -5.07
N ARG A 563 30.82 -10.23 -6.27
CA ARG A 563 31.90 -10.54 -7.24
C ARG A 563 32.63 -9.28 -7.69
N GLN A 564 31.87 -8.19 -7.93
CA GLN A 564 32.45 -6.90 -8.31
C GLN A 564 33.35 -6.33 -7.19
N ASP A 565 32.84 -6.37 -5.95
CA ASP A 565 33.61 -5.92 -4.77
C ASP A 565 34.93 -6.69 -4.60
N ILE A 566 34.93 -8.01 -4.81
CA ILE A 566 36.14 -8.85 -4.75
C ILE A 566 37.14 -8.45 -5.85
N VAL A 567 36.66 -8.23 -7.08
CA VAL A 567 37.50 -7.81 -8.21
C VAL A 567 38.13 -6.44 -7.93
N ASP A 568 37.33 -5.50 -7.40
CA ASP A 568 37.81 -4.15 -7.10
C ASP A 568 38.77 -4.13 -5.90
N ALA A 569 38.57 -5.00 -4.90
CA ALA A 569 39.51 -5.20 -3.79
C ALA A 569 40.84 -5.77 -4.30
N SER A 570 40.82 -6.83 -5.12
CA SER A 570 42.02 -7.44 -5.70
C SER A 570 42.79 -6.46 -6.60
N ARG A 571 42.08 -5.59 -7.35
CA ARG A 571 42.74 -4.53 -8.14
C ARG A 571 43.43 -3.49 -7.24
N ARG A 572 42.86 -3.14 -6.10
CA ARG A 572 43.49 -2.19 -5.14
C ARG A 572 44.74 -2.80 -4.54
N GLU A 573 44.69 -4.07 -4.07
CA GLU A 573 45.86 -4.77 -3.53
C GLU A 573 46.98 -4.90 -4.56
N ALA A 574 46.66 -5.25 -5.81
CA ALA A 574 47.67 -5.35 -6.89
C ALA A 574 48.32 -3.99 -7.18
N ASN A 575 47.57 -2.90 -7.13
CA ASN A 575 48.11 -1.55 -7.34
C ASN A 575 48.98 -1.07 -6.16
N GLU A 576 48.60 -1.40 -4.93
CA GLU A 576 49.43 -1.13 -3.73
C GLU A 576 50.72 -1.91 -3.76
N LEU A 577 50.69 -3.20 -4.10
CA LEU A 577 51.90 -4.02 -4.23
C LEU A 577 52.86 -3.46 -5.31
N LYS A 578 52.29 -3.05 -6.44
CA LYS A 578 53.06 -2.39 -7.52
C LYS A 578 53.73 -1.09 -7.05
N ARG A 579 53.04 -0.29 -6.25
CA ARG A 579 53.54 0.97 -5.68
C ARG A 579 54.69 0.70 -4.71
N ASN A 580 54.54 -0.29 -3.82
CA ASN A 580 55.53 -0.66 -2.82
C ASN A 580 56.80 -1.23 -3.48
N LEU A 581 56.63 -2.13 -4.45
CA LEU A 581 57.76 -2.66 -5.23
C LEU A 581 58.55 -1.57 -5.98
N ARG A 582 57.88 -0.54 -6.54
CA ARG A 582 58.55 0.61 -7.14
C ARG A 582 59.31 1.45 -6.14
N LEU A 583 58.80 1.68 -4.94
CA LEU A 583 59.45 2.42 -3.87
C LEU A 583 60.68 1.68 -3.37
N GLU A 584 60.59 0.35 -3.13
CA GLU A 584 61.76 -0.50 -2.75
C GLU A 584 62.82 -0.52 -3.82
N ALA A 585 62.45 -0.68 -5.08
CA ALA A 585 63.39 -0.66 -6.18
C ALA A 585 64.12 0.70 -6.33
N GLU A 586 63.41 1.83 -6.12
CA GLU A 586 64.03 3.16 -6.09
C GLU A 586 64.96 3.35 -4.86
N GLN A 587 64.65 2.73 -3.74
CA GLN A 587 65.54 2.73 -2.57
C GLN A 587 66.88 1.95 -2.86
N ILE A 588 66.72 0.75 -3.42
CA ILE A 588 67.89 -0.07 -3.83
C ILE A 588 68.80 0.63 -4.85
N ILE A 589 68.16 1.31 -5.84
CA ILE A 589 68.90 2.14 -6.82
C ILE A 589 69.65 3.31 -6.13
N ARG A 590 69.05 3.95 -5.12
CA ARG A 590 69.72 5.03 -4.34
C ARG A 590 70.85 4.48 -3.49
N GLU A 591 70.68 3.30 -2.93
CA GLU A 591 71.73 2.66 -2.10
C GLU A 591 72.93 2.16 -2.92
N LEU A 592 72.70 1.54 -4.09
CA LEU A 592 73.69 1.19 -5.09
C LEU A 592 74.50 2.42 -5.60
N LYS A 593 73.80 3.56 -5.78
CA LYS A 593 74.43 4.85 -6.08
C LYS A 593 75.34 5.37 -4.98
N ARG A 594 75.09 5.03 -3.72
CA ARG A 594 75.86 5.48 -2.53
C ARG A 594 77.06 4.62 -2.25
N GLN A 595 77.03 3.31 -2.58
CA GLN A 595 78.07 2.32 -2.28
C GLN A 595 79.17 2.20 -3.35
N SER A 596 78.96 2.76 -4.54
CA SER A 596 79.92 2.55 -5.62
C SER A 596 80.84 3.76 -5.84
N SER A 597 82.04 3.77 -5.18
CA SER A 597 83.06 4.81 -5.38
C SER A 597 84.11 4.49 -6.45
N ASP A 598 84.18 3.29 -7.07
CA ASP A 598 85.27 2.88 -7.91
C ASP A 598 84.89 2.13 -9.22
N ALA A 599 84.17 2.79 -10.12
CA ALA A 599 84.06 2.33 -11.52
C ALA A 599 83.65 3.46 -12.45
N SER A 600 84.07 3.39 -13.75
CA SER A 600 83.90 4.51 -14.70
C SER A 600 82.41 4.97 -14.82
N ASP A 601 82.20 6.30 -14.78
CA ASP A 601 80.87 6.93 -14.74
C ASP A 601 79.93 6.57 -15.91
N ARG A 602 80.44 6.07 -17.02
CA ARG A 602 79.67 5.64 -18.17
C ARG A 602 79.03 4.26 -18.04
N GLU A 603 79.69 3.29 -17.39
CA GLU A 603 79.11 1.96 -17.16
C GLU A 603 78.03 1.94 -16.05
N LYS A 604 78.26 2.76 -15.04
CA LYS A 604 77.25 2.99 -13.95
C LYS A 604 75.99 3.62 -14.46
N ALA A 605 76.13 4.65 -15.30
CA ALA A 605 74.96 5.30 -15.90
C ALA A 605 74.12 4.33 -16.78
N LYS A 606 74.78 3.45 -17.53
CA LYS A 606 74.13 2.43 -18.35
C LYS A 606 73.34 1.38 -17.49
N ALA A 607 73.96 0.87 -16.43
CA ALA A 607 73.32 -0.10 -15.55
C ALA A 607 72.14 0.48 -14.78
N ILE A 608 72.22 1.74 -14.33
CA ILE A 608 71.07 2.43 -13.66
C ILE A 608 69.95 2.72 -14.63
N ASP A 609 70.27 3.07 -15.88
CA ASP A 609 69.27 3.30 -16.93
C ASP A 609 68.61 2.00 -17.38
N GLN A 610 69.31 0.89 -17.44
CA GLN A 610 68.76 -0.42 -17.67
C GLN A 610 67.91 -0.91 -16.51
N ALA A 611 68.30 -0.70 -15.26
CA ALA A 611 67.48 -0.99 -14.10
C ALA A 611 66.23 -0.16 -14.05
N ARG A 612 66.25 1.14 -14.36
CA ARG A 612 65.07 1.99 -14.46
C ARG A 612 64.11 1.57 -15.57
N ARG A 613 64.64 1.16 -16.73
CA ARG A 613 63.81 0.61 -17.82
C ARG A 613 63.14 -0.72 -17.44
N ALA A 614 63.85 -1.58 -16.74
CA ALA A 614 63.32 -2.83 -16.24
C ALA A 614 62.21 -2.61 -15.22
N ILE A 615 62.34 -1.61 -14.31
CA ILE A 615 61.30 -1.23 -13.33
C ILE A 615 60.10 -0.58 -14.00
N GLN A 616 60.32 0.23 -15.06
CA GLN A 616 59.22 0.79 -15.85
C GLN A 616 58.44 -0.25 -16.64
N GLN A 617 59.06 -1.37 -16.98
CA GLN A 617 58.48 -2.50 -17.70
C GLN A 617 57.73 -3.51 -16.80
N ILE A 618 57.77 -3.38 -15.47
CA ILE A 618 56.94 -4.20 -14.56
C ILE A 618 55.47 -3.81 -14.79
N SER A 619 54.84 -4.48 -15.71
CA SER A 619 53.40 -4.48 -15.87
C SER A 619 52.82 -5.59 -15.01
N VAL A 620 51.87 -5.28 -14.18
CA VAL A 620 51.00 -6.32 -13.60
C VAL A 620 50.29 -6.94 -14.80
N PRO A 621 50.32 -8.25 -15.02
CA PRO A 621 49.51 -8.87 -16.06
C PRO A 621 48.06 -8.42 -15.80
N GLU A 622 47.41 -7.82 -16.78
CA GLU A 622 45.96 -7.80 -16.76
C GLU A 622 45.53 -9.23 -16.44
N LEU A 623 44.62 -9.38 -15.47
CA LEU A 623 43.97 -10.66 -15.19
C LEU A 623 43.16 -11.01 -16.44
N SER A 624 43.86 -11.38 -17.51
CA SER A 624 43.30 -12.12 -18.63
C SER A 624 42.88 -13.46 -18.03
N GLY A 625 41.62 -13.80 -18.20
CA GLY A 625 41.09 -15.10 -17.81
C GLY A 625 42.00 -16.22 -18.28
N PRO A 626 41.87 -17.42 -17.75
CA PRO A 626 42.78 -18.54 -18.03
C PRO A 626 43.00 -18.64 -19.55
N LYS A 627 44.29 -18.68 -19.97
CA LYS A 627 44.65 -18.74 -21.39
C LYS A 627 44.01 -19.99 -22.00
N ARG A 628 43.16 -19.77 -23.00
CA ARG A 628 42.52 -20.84 -23.76
C ARG A 628 43.57 -21.48 -24.69
N ASP A 629 43.50 -22.79 -24.88
CA ASP A 629 44.40 -23.49 -25.79
C ASP A 629 44.10 -23.07 -27.25
N PRO A 630 45.15 -22.81 -28.03
CA PRO A 630 44.98 -22.52 -29.48
C PRO A 630 44.43 -23.75 -30.21
N VAL A 631 43.48 -23.53 -31.11
CA VAL A 631 42.89 -24.61 -31.90
C VAL A 631 43.80 -25.01 -33.05
N ASP A 632 44.11 -26.33 -33.23
CA ASP A 632 44.83 -26.84 -34.34
C ASP A 632 43.95 -26.88 -35.60
N VAL A 633 44.19 -25.95 -36.52
CA VAL A 633 43.41 -25.76 -37.74
C VAL A 633 43.32 -27.00 -38.64
N LYS A 634 44.35 -27.86 -38.61
CA LYS A 634 44.37 -29.11 -39.38
C LYS A 634 43.38 -30.15 -38.86
N ARG A 635 42.88 -30.01 -37.67
CA ARG A 635 41.95 -30.90 -36.99
C ARG A 635 40.53 -30.35 -36.90
N LEU A 636 40.29 -29.09 -37.29
CA LEU A 636 38.99 -28.45 -37.26
C LEU A 636 38.06 -29.05 -38.33
N LYS A 637 36.85 -29.38 -37.90
CA LYS A 637 35.77 -29.87 -38.79
C LYS A 637 34.63 -28.87 -38.85
N GLN A 638 33.97 -28.82 -40.00
CA GLN A 638 32.69 -28.11 -40.18
C GLN A 638 31.67 -28.64 -39.17
N GLY A 639 30.94 -27.79 -38.53
CA GLY A 639 30.00 -28.11 -37.44
C GLY A 639 30.65 -28.14 -36.03
N GLN A 640 31.95 -27.91 -35.88
CA GLN A 640 32.64 -27.90 -34.58
C GLN A 640 32.50 -26.56 -33.86
N SER A 641 32.22 -26.58 -32.54
CA SER A 641 32.15 -25.39 -31.73
C SER A 641 33.52 -24.82 -31.40
N VAL A 642 33.72 -23.54 -31.65
CA VAL A 642 34.94 -22.78 -31.36
C VAL A 642 34.59 -21.52 -30.56
N PHE A 643 35.51 -21.03 -29.73
CA PHE A 643 35.33 -19.77 -29.03
C PHE A 643 36.00 -18.65 -29.85
N VAL A 644 35.22 -17.60 -30.18
CA VAL A 644 35.68 -16.42 -30.91
C VAL A 644 36.14 -15.38 -29.88
N ASN A 645 37.45 -15.12 -29.84
CA ASN A 645 38.05 -14.25 -28.80
C ASN A 645 37.56 -12.79 -28.91
N SER A 646 37.51 -12.23 -30.13
CA SER A 646 37.03 -10.86 -30.38
C SER A 646 35.59 -10.63 -29.96
N LEU A 647 34.75 -11.66 -29.99
CA LEU A 647 33.31 -11.56 -29.59
C LEU A 647 33.03 -12.15 -28.21
N ASN A 648 34.03 -12.73 -27.55
CA ASN A 648 33.90 -13.40 -26.25
C ASN A 648 32.68 -14.37 -26.20
N SER A 649 32.48 -15.13 -27.29
CA SER A 649 31.33 -15.99 -27.48
C SER A 649 31.67 -17.27 -28.26
N ILE A 650 30.87 -18.34 -28.00
CA ILE A 650 31.02 -19.60 -28.73
C ILE A 650 30.24 -19.50 -30.06
N GLY A 651 30.86 -19.99 -31.12
CA GLY A 651 30.23 -20.14 -32.45
C GLY A 651 30.49 -21.51 -33.06
N THR A 652 29.70 -21.87 -34.05
CA THR A 652 29.85 -23.12 -34.82
C THR A 652 30.53 -22.82 -36.16
N VAL A 653 31.54 -23.62 -36.53
CA VAL A 653 32.27 -23.44 -37.81
C VAL A 653 31.37 -23.88 -38.97
N ASP A 654 31.07 -22.96 -39.86
CA ASP A 654 30.25 -23.23 -41.06
C ASP A 654 31.12 -23.56 -42.29
N ASP A 655 32.29 -22.87 -42.50
CA ASP A 655 33.17 -23.10 -43.62
C ASP A 655 34.63 -22.69 -43.26
N ILE A 656 35.59 -23.39 -43.88
CA ILE A 656 37.02 -23.21 -43.60
C ILE A 656 37.75 -22.95 -44.96
N ARG A 657 38.25 -21.71 -45.12
CA ARG A 657 39.03 -21.32 -46.33
C ARG A 657 40.41 -20.73 -45.98
N GLY A 658 41.39 -21.61 -45.94
CA GLY A 658 42.79 -21.23 -45.64
C GLY A 658 42.95 -20.70 -44.23
N LYS A 659 43.33 -19.40 -44.09
CA LYS A 659 43.54 -18.75 -42.77
C LYS A 659 42.26 -18.05 -42.27
N LYS A 660 41.13 -18.08 -42.97
CA LYS A 660 39.87 -17.47 -42.55
C LYS A 660 38.76 -18.52 -42.39
N LEU A 661 38.04 -18.41 -41.27
CA LEU A 661 36.91 -19.27 -40.96
C LEU A 661 35.62 -18.45 -41.04
N THR A 662 34.55 -19.10 -41.47
CA THR A 662 33.19 -18.59 -41.34
C THR A 662 32.57 -19.30 -40.17
N VAL A 663 32.16 -18.54 -39.16
CA VAL A 663 31.61 -19.04 -37.90
C VAL A 663 30.25 -18.45 -37.63
N SER A 664 29.28 -19.28 -37.32
CA SER A 664 27.94 -18.85 -36.91
C SER A 664 27.91 -18.64 -35.39
N VAL A 665 27.65 -17.39 -34.95
CA VAL A 665 27.56 -16.99 -33.56
C VAL A 665 26.17 -16.42 -33.31
N ARG A 666 25.36 -17.08 -32.51
CA ARG A 666 23.96 -16.64 -32.16
C ARG A 666 23.08 -16.33 -33.38
N GLY A 667 23.22 -17.17 -34.44
CA GLY A 667 22.44 -17.00 -35.68
C GLY A 667 23.00 -15.99 -36.67
N MET A 668 24.11 -15.30 -36.37
CA MET A 668 24.81 -14.42 -37.29
C MET A 668 26.08 -15.12 -37.83
N THR A 669 26.25 -15.11 -39.12
CA THR A 669 27.46 -15.69 -39.77
C THR A 669 28.53 -14.62 -39.94
N ILE A 670 29.69 -14.84 -39.34
CA ILE A 670 30.82 -13.89 -39.32
C ILE A 670 32.07 -14.57 -39.89
N ARG A 671 32.98 -13.80 -40.51
CA ARG A 671 34.30 -14.25 -40.94
C ARG A 671 35.36 -13.81 -39.93
N VAL A 672 36.04 -14.76 -39.37
CA VAL A 672 37.12 -14.55 -38.38
C VAL A 672 38.44 -15.15 -38.87
N ASP A 673 39.55 -14.57 -38.39
CA ASP A 673 40.88 -15.15 -38.66
C ASP A 673 41.12 -16.32 -37.68
N VAL A 674 41.94 -17.28 -38.11
CA VAL A 674 42.31 -18.45 -37.30
C VAL A 674 43.00 -18.05 -35.99
N SER A 675 43.68 -16.91 -35.95
CA SER A 675 44.30 -16.38 -34.74
C SER A 675 43.32 -15.86 -33.68
N ASP A 676 42.08 -15.65 -34.10
CA ASP A 676 41.00 -15.12 -33.24
C ASP A 676 40.13 -16.21 -32.61
N ILE A 677 40.45 -17.48 -32.83
CA ILE A 677 39.69 -18.60 -32.27
C ILE A 677 40.49 -19.40 -31.26
N SER A 678 39.80 -19.91 -30.23
CA SER A 678 40.39 -20.79 -29.19
C SER A 678 39.44 -21.97 -28.90
N ALA A 679 39.98 -22.98 -28.20
CA ALA A 679 39.16 -24.11 -27.75
C ALA A 679 38.16 -23.67 -26.67
N PRO A 680 36.85 -23.98 -26.78
CA PRO A 680 35.88 -23.71 -25.73
C PRO A 680 36.14 -24.61 -24.50
N TYR A 681 35.85 -24.09 -23.30
CA TYR A 681 35.92 -24.90 -22.09
C TYR A 681 34.81 -25.95 -22.00
N ALA A 682 35.07 -27.08 -21.34
CA ALA A 682 34.11 -28.19 -21.20
C ALA A 682 32.74 -27.75 -20.59
N ASP A 683 32.79 -26.80 -19.64
CA ASP A 683 31.58 -26.24 -19.01
C ASP A 683 30.76 -25.35 -19.96
N GLU A 684 31.40 -24.69 -20.90
CA GLU A 684 30.76 -23.84 -21.90
C GLU A 684 30.06 -24.69 -22.96
N LEU A 685 30.69 -25.81 -23.38
CA LEU A 685 30.07 -26.80 -24.28
C LEU A 685 28.86 -27.50 -23.63
N SER A 686 28.95 -27.76 -22.32
CA SER A 686 27.85 -28.34 -21.57
C SER A 686 26.64 -27.38 -21.49
N ARG A 687 26.88 -26.08 -21.31
CA ARG A 687 25.84 -25.04 -21.30
C ARG A 687 25.19 -24.83 -22.66
N GLN A 688 25.96 -24.92 -23.75
CA GLN A 688 25.44 -24.85 -25.11
C GLN A 688 24.56 -26.06 -25.45
N LYS A 689 25.00 -27.27 -25.11
CA LYS A 689 24.19 -28.50 -25.29
C LYS A 689 22.91 -28.49 -24.44
N VAL A 690 22.91 -27.90 -23.25
CA VAL A 690 21.72 -27.72 -22.43
C VAL A 690 20.80 -26.64 -23.01
N ALA A 691 21.35 -25.58 -23.61
CA ALA A 691 20.58 -24.55 -24.30
C ALA A 691 19.93 -25.09 -25.58
N GLU A 692 20.67 -25.84 -26.41
CA GLU A 692 20.16 -26.50 -27.63
C GLU A 692 19.11 -27.59 -27.32
N LYS A 693 19.29 -28.32 -26.19
CA LYS A 693 18.29 -29.29 -25.72
C LYS A 693 17.03 -28.62 -25.14
N ARG A 694 17.15 -27.41 -24.62
CA ARG A 694 16.00 -26.57 -24.18
C ARG A 694 15.27 -25.95 -25.37
N GLU A 695 15.94 -25.60 -26.45
CA GLU A 695 15.28 -25.11 -27.67
C GLU A 695 14.52 -26.24 -28.42
N ASN A 696 14.97 -27.48 -28.33
CA ASN A 696 14.31 -28.64 -28.94
C ASN A 696 13.17 -29.26 -28.11
N THR A 697 13.03 -28.89 -26.81
CA THR A 697 11.97 -29.42 -25.92
C THR A 697 10.91 -28.38 -25.51
N SER A 698 11.01 -27.14 -25.93
CA SER A 698 10.03 -26.08 -25.64
C SER A 698 9.21 -25.66 -26.86
N SER A 699 8.62 -26.65 -27.59
CA SER A 699 7.48 -26.36 -28.44
C SER A 699 6.20 -26.46 -27.62
N THR A 700 5.98 -25.57 -26.66
CA THR A 700 4.65 -25.18 -26.16
C THR A 700 4.79 -23.95 -25.25
N TYR A 701 4.17 -22.86 -25.70
CA TYR A 701 3.89 -21.61 -24.98
C TYR A 701 5.07 -20.70 -24.59
N ARG A 702 5.38 -19.76 -25.48
CA ARG A 702 5.97 -18.46 -25.10
C ARG A 702 4.91 -17.35 -25.26
N PRO A 703 4.64 -16.52 -24.25
CA PRO A 703 3.98 -15.22 -24.47
C PRO A 703 4.94 -14.35 -25.28
N ALA A 704 4.41 -13.77 -26.38
CA ALA A 704 5.18 -12.92 -27.28
C ALA A 704 5.74 -11.70 -26.55
N ARG A 705 7.04 -11.56 -26.55
CA ARG A 705 7.71 -10.26 -26.40
C ARG A 705 7.47 -9.48 -27.70
N THR A 706 7.01 -8.24 -27.57
CA THR A 706 6.97 -7.22 -28.61
C THR A 706 8.30 -7.17 -29.37
N GLY A 707 8.31 -7.72 -30.59
CA GLY A 707 9.46 -7.73 -31.44
C GLY A 707 9.14 -8.36 -32.80
N GLN A 708 8.83 -7.51 -33.79
CA GLN A 708 8.66 -7.79 -35.23
C GLN A 708 7.65 -8.91 -35.57
N VAL A 709 6.38 -8.54 -35.63
CA VAL A 709 5.37 -9.35 -36.29
C VAL A 709 5.73 -9.40 -37.79
N ALA A 710 5.93 -10.60 -38.31
CA ALA A 710 6.18 -10.80 -39.75
C ALA A 710 4.95 -10.31 -40.54
N THR A 711 5.16 -9.56 -41.60
CA THR A 711 4.10 -9.11 -42.52
C THR A 711 3.83 -10.14 -43.62
N GLU A 712 4.60 -11.26 -43.69
CA GLU A 712 4.43 -12.33 -44.65
C GLU A 712 4.65 -13.70 -43.98
N LEU A 713 3.87 -14.69 -44.44
CA LEU A 713 3.95 -16.10 -44.04
C LEU A 713 4.17 -16.97 -45.29
N ASN A 714 5.22 -17.82 -45.24
CA ASN A 714 5.50 -18.78 -46.30
C ASN A 714 5.03 -20.19 -45.89
N VAL A 715 4.07 -20.74 -46.68
CA VAL A 715 3.52 -22.09 -46.48
C VAL A 715 3.76 -22.99 -47.69
N ILE A 716 4.73 -22.66 -48.59
CA ILE A 716 5.09 -23.48 -49.75
C ILE A 716 5.57 -24.87 -49.27
N GLY A 717 5.03 -25.91 -49.88
CA GLY A 717 5.39 -27.30 -49.62
C GLY A 717 4.67 -27.95 -48.43
N LYS A 718 3.85 -27.19 -47.70
CA LYS A 718 2.97 -27.75 -46.65
C LYS A 718 1.69 -28.33 -47.26
N ARG A 719 1.12 -29.33 -46.60
CA ARG A 719 -0.24 -29.83 -46.90
C ARG A 719 -1.27 -28.91 -46.27
N GLY A 720 -2.49 -28.86 -46.80
CA GLY A 720 -3.51 -27.92 -46.34
C GLY A 720 -3.84 -28.07 -44.85
N ASN A 721 -3.87 -29.30 -44.33
CA ASN A 721 -4.07 -29.59 -42.92
C ASN A 721 -2.94 -29.10 -41.99
N GLU A 722 -1.74 -28.88 -42.55
CA GLU A 722 -0.58 -28.31 -41.83
C GLU A 722 -0.47 -26.79 -42.00
N ALA A 723 -0.88 -26.27 -43.18
CA ALA A 723 -0.80 -24.85 -43.51
C ALA A 723 -1.87 -24.01 -42.79
N ILE A 724 -3.11 -24.51 -42.68
CA ILE A 724 -4.26 -23.77 -42.13
C ILE A 724 -4.02 -23.35 -40.66
N PRO A 725 -3.53 -24.19 -39.73
CA PRO A 725 -3.21 -23.80 -38.39
C PRO A 725 -2.13 -22.70 -38.27
N ASP A 726 -1.13 -22.73 -39.16
CA ASP A 726 -0.08 -21.70 -39.19
C ASP A 726 -0.61 -20.38 -39.75
N ILE A 727 -1.49 -20.45 -40.78
CA ILE A 727 -2.18 -19.27 -41.33
C ILE A 727 -3.10 -18.65 -40.28
N SER A 728 -3.89 -19.44 -39.57
CA SER A 728 -4.75 -18.94 -38.48
C SER A 728 -3.94 -18.14 -37.42
N ARG A 729 -2.86 -18.74 -36.91
CA ARG A 729 -1.99 -18.10 -35.93
C ARG A 729 -1.34 -16.81 -36.47
N PHE A 730 -0.91 -16.82 -37.70
CA PHE A 730 -0.31 -15.65 -38.36
C PHE A 730 -1.32 -14.51 -38.52
N LEU A 731 -2.55 -14.80 -38.97
CA LEU A 731 -3.61 -13.81 -39.13
C LEU A 731 -4.04 -13.22 -37.78
N ASP A 732 -4.16 -14.04 -36.72
CA ASP A 732 -4.47 -13.55 -35.38
C ASP A 732 -3.38 -12.59 -34.86
N GLN A 733 -2.10 -12.91 -35.09
CA GLN A 733 -0.99 -12.05 -34.71
C GLN A 733 -0.95 -10.75 -35.50
N ALA A 734 -1.21 -10.82 -36.79
CA ALA A 734 -1.22 -9.66 -37.67
C ALA A 734 -2.39 -8.72 -37.36
N LEU A 735 -3.59 -9.26 -37.07
CA LEU A 735 -4.76 -8.51 -36.65
C LEU A 735 -4.53 -7.82 -35.31
N ALA A 736 -3.99 -8.54 -34.32
CA ALA A 736 -3.65 -7.99 -33.02
C ALA A 736 -2.56 -6.90 -33.07
N ALA A 737 -1.69 -6.94 -34.10
CA ALA A 737 -0.64 -5.94 -34.31
C ALA A 737 -1.08 -4.79 -35.25
N GLY A 738 -2.30 -4.84 -35.80
CA GLY A 738 -2.85 -3.80 -36.68
C GLY A 738 -2.19 -3.74 -38.08
N PHE A 739 -1.59 -4.83 -38.54
CA PHE A 739 -1.00 -4.89 -39.88
C PHE A 739 -2.05 -5.31 -40.93
N SER A 740 -2.30 -4.47 -41.92
CA SER A 740 -3.12 -4.76 -43.10
C SER A 740 -2.60 -3.98 -44.32
N PRO A 741 -2.38 -4.62 -45.52
CA PRO A 741 -2.52 -6.04 -45.78
C PRO A 741 -1.33 -6.89 -45.29
N VAL A 742 -1.58 -8.23 -45.16
CA VAL A 742 -0.53 -9.24 -44.91
C VAL A 742 -0.46 -10.25 -46.05
N ARG A 743 0.74 -10.88 -46.21
CA ARG A 743 1.03 -11.74 -47.36
C ARG A 743 1.09 -13.22 -46.95
N ILE A 744 0.39 -14.07 -47.64
CA ILE A 744 0.46 -15.55 -47.52
C ILE A 744 1.05 -16.11 -48.81
N ILE A 745 2.24 -16.70 -48.72
CA ILE A 745 2.97 -17.28 -49.85
C ILE A 745 2.73 -18.79 -49.84
N HIS A 746 1.87 -19.25 -50.79
CA HIS A 746 1.47 -20.67 -50.96
C HIS A 746 2.06 -21.33 -52.19
N GLY A 747 2.74 -20.56 -53.02
CA GLY A 747 3.34 -21.07 -54.27
C GLY A 747 2.35 -21.31 -55.41
N LYS A 748 2.88 -21.44 -56.64
CA LYS A 748 2.06 -21.63 -57.86
C LYS A 748 1.60 -23.06 -58.10
N GLY A 749 2.29 -24.10 -57.65
CA GLY A 749 2.00 -25.52 -57.72
C GLY A 749 0.76 -25.95 -58.53
N SER A 750 0.07 -27.01 -58.07
CA SER A 750 -1.21 -27.48 -58.65
C SER A 750 -2.42 -26.58 -58.36
N GLY A 751 -2.22 -25.51 -57.55
CA GLY A 751 -3.31 -24.62 -57.07
C GLY A 751 -4.18 -25.18 -55.96
N ALA A 752 -3.93 -26.42 -55.51
CA ALA A 752 -4.74 -27.06 -54.44
C ALA A 752 -4.61 -26.34 -53.11
N LEU A 753 -3.38 -25.93 -52.72
CA LEU A 753 -3.12 -25.22 -51.47
C LEU A 753 -3.75 -23.80 -51.51
N ARG A 754 -3.64 -23.08 -52.64
CA ARG A 754 -4.29 -21.79 -52.83
C ARG A 754 -5.81 -21.89 -52.66
N LYS A 755 -6.46 -22.89 -53.25
CA LYS A 755 -7.88 -23.12 -53.11
C LYS A 755 -8.29 -23.32 -51.63
N GLN A 756 -7.55 -24.16 -50.87
CA GLN A 756 -7.82 -24.39 -49.47
C GLN A 756 -7.57 -23.16 -48.60
N VAL A 757 -6.56 -22.35 -48.91
CA VAL A 757 -6.29 -21.07 -48.22
C VAL A 757 -7.45 -20.10 -48.46
N HIS A 758 -7.94 -19.96 -49.71
CA HIS A 758 -9.07 -19.07 -50.02
C HIS A 758 -10.36 -19.56 -49.34
N GLU A 759 -10.67 -20.87 -49.42
CA GLU A 759 -11.82 -21.46 -48.71
C GLU A 759 -11.76 -21.22 -47.19
N TYR A 760 -10.56 -21.26 -46.62
CA TYR A 760 -10.38 -20.94 -45.19
C TYR A 760 -10.58 -19.45 -44.90
N LEU A 761 -10.02 -18.54 -45.70
CA LEU A 761 -10.19 -17.10 -45.55
C LEU A 761 -11.66 -16.67 -45.63
N ASP A 762 -12.46 -17.32 -46.49
CA ASP A 762 -13.91 -17.08 -46.62
C ASP A 762 -14.71 -17.43 -45.33
N THR A 763 -14.16 -18.27 -44.47
CA THR A 763 -14.78 -18.63 -43.19
C THR A 763 -14.48 -17.62 -42.05
N LEU A 764 -13.54 -16.70 -42.25
CA LEU A 764 -13.07 -15.81 -41.18
C LEU A 764 -13.81 -14.45 -41.23
N PRO A 765 -14.59 -14.11 -40.18
CA PRO A 765 -15.45 -12.91 -40.19
C PRO A 765 -14.67 -11.59 -40.12
N PHE A 766 -13.39 -11.63 -39.76
CA PHE A 766 -12.52 -10.45 -39.63
C PHE A 766 -11.68 -10.17 -40.90
N VAL A 767 -11.76 -11.02 -41.92
CA VAL A 767 -11.12 -10.80 -43.23
C VAL A 767 -12.08 -10.01 -44.11
N THR A 768 -11.72 -8.75 -44.41
CA THR A 768 -12.56 -7.87 -45.22
C THR A 768 -12.50 -8.22 -46.71
N SER A 769 -11.31 -8.55 -47.23
CA SER A 769 -11.09 -8.97 -48.58
C SER A 769 -9.73 -9.63 -48.77
N TYR A 770 -9.54 -10.39 -49.85
CA TYR A 770 -8.22 -10.87 -50.20
C TYR A 770 -8.05 -10.83 -51.75
N THR A 771 -6.81 -10.62 -52.18
CA THR A 771 -6.45 -10.53 -53.62
C THR A 771 -5.15 -11.27 -53.86
N LEU A 772 -4.92 -11.67 -55.14
CA LEU A 772 -3.61 -12.19 -55.53
C LEU A 772 -2.61 -11.02 -55.69
N ASP A 773 -1.36 -11.25 -55.41
CA ASP A 773 -0.30 -10.24 -55.50
C ASP A 773 0.08 -9.99 -56.97
N ASP A 774 0.73 -8.86 -57.25
CA ASP A 774 1.18 -8.49 -58.60
C ASP A 774 2.16 -9.52 -59.17
N ALA A 775 2.14 -9.69 -60.49
CA ALA A 775 2.99 -10.64 -61.21
C ALA A 775 4.51 -10.48 -60.89
N ARG A 776 4.94 -9.26 -60.51
CA ARG A 776 6.33 -8.93 -60.13
C ARG A 776 6.68 -9.35 -58.72
N ASN A 777 5.66 -9.55 -57.85
CA ASN A 777 5.82 -9.82 -56.41
C ASN A 777 5.37 -11.24 -56.04
N GLY A 778 5.26 -12.16 -56.94
CA GLY A 778 4.87 -13.57 -56.70
C GLY A 778 3.60 -14.00 -57.45
N GLY A 779 2.75 -13.07 -57.87
CA GLY A 779 1.55 -13.35 -58.71
C GLY A 779 0.61 -14.39 -58.07
N ASP A 780 0.14 -15.36 -58.90
CA ASP A 780 -0.75 -16.45 -58.46
C ASP A 780 -0.26 -17.35 -57.32
N GLY A 781 1.01 -17.15 -56.84
CA GLY A 781 1.58 -17.90 -55.75
C GLY A 781 1.49 -17.20 -54.38
N VAL A 782 0.91 -15.98 -54.33
CA VAL A 782 0.82 -15.15 -53.11
C VAL A 782 -0.57 -14.57 -53.00
N THR A 783 -1.16 -14.64 -51.82
CA THR A 783 -2.45 -14.01 -51.46
C THR A 783 -2.21 -12.89 -50.48
N LEU A 784 -2.70 -11.68 -50.81
CA LEU A 784 -2.77 -10.53 -49.93
C LEU A 784 -4.11 -10.57 -49.16
N VAL A 785 -4.06 -10.46 -47.84
CA VAL A 785 -5.25 -10.50 -46.97
C VAL A 785 -5.43 -9.14 -46.29
N TYR A 786 -6.62 -8.57 -46.37
CA TYR A 786 -7.02 -7.30 -45.77
C TYR A 786 -8.00 -7.54 -44.60
N PHE A 787 -7.77 -6.85 -43.49
CA PHE A 787 -8.62 -6.92 -42.29
C PHE A 787 -9.55 -5.72 -42.18
#